data_62dc58b013b1806209d647b6e04439a7
#
_entry.id   62dc58b013b1806209d647b6e04439a7
#
_cell.length_a   1.000
_cell.length_b   1.000
_cell.length_c   1.000
_cell.angle_alpha   90.00
_cell.angle_beta   90.00
_cell.angle_gamma   90.00
#
_symmetry.space_group_name_H-M   'P 1'
#
loop_
_entity.id
_entity.type
_entity.pdbx_description
1 polymer ?
#
loop_
_entity_poly.entity_id
_entity_poly.type
_entity_poly.pdbx_seq_one_letter_code
_entity_poly.pdbx_strand_id
1 'polypeptide(L)'
;MEITPIVKSDQDHKASHYTDVLAKRIRPKISQDDLEMKPKTEEKKKEESEVKTSDHPKKYTHHEAIEKSTVYFHGDSLAANVWVNKYALKNSDSQLLELTPDDMHRRIARELARIEKKYPSPMGEQEIFDLIRDFKYIVPQGSPMAGIGNNYQIGSLSNCFVIGNDGQSDSYGGIMKVDEEQVQLMKRRGGVGHDLSHIRPKNSIVKNSALTSTGIVPFMERYSNSTREVAQEGRRGALMLSISIKHPDAEHFIDAKLETGKVTGANISVKITDDFMQAVIDDAEFTQQFPVESKNPKVVRKIHARDLWSKIVHNAWKSAEPGILFWDTIIRESIPDCYADLGFKTVSTNPCGEIPLCTYDSCRLLAINLYNYVDLPFTPEASFNSELFINHVHKAQRMMDDIIDLELEKIDRILDKIDADPEAEDIKARERAMWLNIKKKAIQGRRTGFGITAEGDMLAALGTRYGSNEATDFSVEVHKLLAIEAYRSSVTMARERGPFPIYDTDRERTNPFILRLKESAPDVYEDMTEYGRRNVAMLTIAPTGSVSILTQTTSGLEPVFAVSYKRRRKVNPNDKNVTISFTDEVGDTWEEYNVFHHKFVTWLEIKGYNVDEVSHMEEKELKEMIRKSPFSRATANDVDWVAKVNMQGAVQKWVDHSISVTVNVPSGTKEEMISSIYETAWKAGCKGMTVYRDGSRSGVLVSNEGKEKKEDVTEFQETKAPHRPERLEADIVRFQNEYEKWIAVVGLYNGRPYEVFTGHAEDFWIPQWVVKGWIVKSRHEGMMSRYDFQFEDRQGYKITIEGLSRSFNKEYWNYAKLISGILRHGMPLPFVVNIISKLHFEVDSINTWKNGVERALKKFIPDGTLAVAGSCPKCSDHNGLVYQEGCLVCKSCGYSKCG
;
A
#
# COMPACT_ATOMS: atom_id res chain seq x y z
N MET A 1 19.72 -46.91 8.93
CA MET A 1 18.27 -47.08 8.96
C MET A 1 17.80 -46.68 7.57
N GLU A 2 17.42 -47.68 6.79
CA GLU A 2 16.98 -47.53 5.41
C GLU A 2 15.62 -46.81 5.35
N ILE A 3 15.53 -45.79 4.50
CA ILE A 3 14.26 -45.13 4.24
C ILE A 3 13.68 -45.74 2.99
N THR A 4 12.57 -46.42 3.14
CA THR A 4 11.77 -47.01 2.08
C THR A 4 11.11 -45.91 1.25
N PRO A 5 11.06 -45.95 -0.08
CA PRO A 5 10.43 -44.94 -0.90
C PRO A 5 8.90 -45.03 -0.81
N ILE A 6 8.29 -43.89 -0.56
CA ILE A 6 6.83 -43.72 -0.57
C ILE A 6 6.32 -43.82 -2.01
N VAL A 7 5.31 -44.63 -2.20
CA VAL A 7 4.62 -44.89 -3.47
C VAL A 7 4.01 -43.58 -3.99
N LYS A 8 4.41 -43.16 -5.19
CA LYS A 8 3.77 -42.01 -5.90
C LYS A 8 2.32 -42.35 -6.21
N SER A 9 1.41 -41.42 -5.86
CA SER A 9 0.00 -41.54 -6.20
C SER A 9 -0.24 -41.29 -7.70
N ASP A 10 -1.26 -41.93 -8.27
CA ASP A 10 -1.64 -41.76 -9.69
C ASP A 10 -1.97 -40.32 -10.13
N GLN A 11 -2.11 -39.39 -9.20
CA GLN A 11 -2.35 -37.95 -9.45
C GLN A 11 -1.10 -37.21 -9.93
N ASP A 12 0.09 -37.57 -9.47
CA ASP A 12 1.37 -36.99 -9.94
C ASP A 12 1.59 -37.17 -11.45
N HIS A 13 1.09 -38.30 -11.98
CA HIS A 13 1.19 -38.58 -13.42
C HIS A 13 0.26 -37.70 -14.30
N LYS A 14 -0.87 -37.20 -13.75
CA LYS A 14 -1.79 -36.36 -14.55
C LYS A 14 -1.29 -34.94 -14.72
N ALA A 15 -0.69 -34.34 -13.68
CA ALA A 15 -0.14 -32.99 -13.75
C ALA A 15 1.09 -32.92 -14.68
N SER A 16 2.00 -33.89 -14.55
CA SER A 16 3.17 -34.00 -15.44
C SER A 16 2.81 -34.29 -16.91
N HIS A 17 1.75 -35.06 -17.13
CA HIS A 17 1.27 -35.35 -18.48
C HIS A 17 0.59 -34.17 -19.16
N TYR A 18 0.00 -33.22 -18.38
CA TYR A 18 -0.66 -32.04 -18.92
C TYR A 18 0.34 -31.02 -19.46
N THR A 19 1.47 -30.80 -18.78
CA THR A 19 2.54 -29.92 -19.24
C THR A 19 3.22 -30.48 -20.51
N ASP A 20 3.44 -31.78 -20.59
CA ASP A 20 4.04 -32.40 -21.77
C ASP A 20 3.13 -32.42 -23.02
N VAL A 21 1.80 -32.48 -22.81
CA VAL A 21 0.82 -32.43 -23.93
C VAL A 21 0.67 -31.03 -24.47
N LEU A 22 0.73 -30.01 -23.60
CA LEU A 22 0.63 -28.59 -24.01
C LEU A 22 1.89 -28.14 -24.77
N ALA A 23 3.08 -28.51 -24.31
CA ALA A 23 4.34 -28.18 -24.99
C ALA A 23 4.43 -28.75 -26.43
N LYS A 24 3.72 -29.82 -26.73
CA LYS A 24 3.71 -30.45 -28.06
C LYS A 24 2.67 -29.92 -29.04
N ARG A 25 1.68 -29.14 -28.59
CA ARG A 25 0.57 -28.67 -29.43
C ARG A 25 0.71 -27.24 -29.95
N ILE A 26 1.62 -26.44 -29.44
CA ILE A 26 1.77 -25.04 -29.84
C ILE A 26 3.08 -24.86 -30.63
N ARG A 27 3.11 -25.37 -31.87
CA ARG A 27 4.01 -24.87 -32.93
C ARG A 27 3.15 -24.25 -33.99
N PRO A 28 3.15 -22.93 -34.21
CA PRO A 28 2.59 -22.38 -35.43
C PRO A 28 3.48 -22.85 -36.60
N LYS A 29 2.90 -23.56 -37.55
CA LYS A 29 3.54 -23.74 -38.84
C LYS A 29 3.50 -22.41 -39.55
N ILE A 30 4.59 -21.66 -39.48
CA ILE A 30 4.84 -20.55 -40.41
C ILE A 30 5.47 -21.16 -41.64
N SER A 31 4.82 -21.00 -42.81
CA SER A 31 5.37 -21.38 -44.08
C SER A 31 6.47 -20.39 -44.50
N GLN A 32 7.49 -20.89 -45.16
CA GLN A 32 8.66 -20.15 -45.65
C GLN A 32 8.34 -19.08 -46.74
N ASP A 33 7.08 -18.91 -47.11
CA ASP A 33 6.73 -18.05 -48.26
C ASP A 33 6.35 -16.60 -47.86
N ASP A 34 6.37 -16.23 -46.55
CA ASP A 34 6.00 -14.89 -46.09
C ASP A 34 7.19 -13.93 -45.84
N LEU A 35 8.39 -14.27 -46.34
CA LEU A 35 9.62 -13.50 -46.11
C LEU A 35 10.13 -12.71 -47.30
N GLU A 36 9.30 -12.07 -48.11
CA GLU A 36 9.78 -11.04 -49.04
C GLU A 36 8.74 -9.96 -49.33
N MET A 37 8.76 -8.86 -48.58
CA MET A 37 8.27 -7.56 -49.09
C MET A 37 9.08 -6.38 -48.51
N LYS A 38 9.79 -5.72 -49.43
CA LYS A 38 10.47 -4.44 -49.17
C LYS A 38 9.47 -3.27 -49.10
N PRO A 39 9.74 -2.21 -48.32
CA PRO A 39 8.81 -1.08 -48.16
C PRO A 39 8.83 -0.18 -49.42
N LYS A 40 7.67 0.12 -49.97
CA LYS A 40 7.47 1.25 -50.88
C LYS A 40 6.90 2.44 -50.10
N THR A 41 7.66 3.51 -50.11
CA THR A 41 7.21 4.86 -49.73
C THR A 41 6.29 5.40 -50.80
N GLU A 42 5.06 5.74 -50.44
CA GLU A 42 4.24 6.66 -51.25
C GLU A 42 3.56 7.66 -50.30
N GLU A 43 3.92 8.94 -50.46
CA GLU A 43 3.22 10.09 -49.91
C GLU A 43 1.80 10.16 -50.51
N LYS A 44 0.78 10.22 -49.64
CA LYS A 44 -0.53 10.76 -50.02
C LYS A 44 -1.00 11.82 -49.04
N LYS A 45 -1.31 12.98 -49.69
CA LYS A 45 -1.83 14.18 -49.12
C LYS A 45 -3.14 13.97 -48.35
N LYS A 46 -3.26 14.76 -47.27
CA LYS A 46 -4.45 14.99 -46.45
C LYS A 46 -5.67 15.38 -47.30
N GLU A 47 -6.80 14.77 -46.99
CA GLU A 47 -8.10 15.44 -47.01
C GLU A 47 -8.69 15.29 -45.60
N GLU A 48 -8.72 16.41 -44.89
CA GLU A 48 -9.43 16.58 -43.64
C GLU A 48 -10.93 16.76 -43.95
N SER A 49 -11.74 15.76 -43.63
CA SER A 49 -13.17 15.96 -43.47
C SER A 49 -13.47 16.26 -42.00
N GLU A 50 -13.71 17.52 -41.69
CA GLU A 50 -14.27 17.99 -40.42
C GLU A 50 -15.66 17.33 -40.20
N VAL A 51 -15.72 16.35 -39.29
CA VAL A 51 -16.99 15.99 -38.68
C VAL A 51 -17.14 16.84 -37.45
N LYS A 52 -17.89 17.92 -37.57
CA LYS A 52 -18.40 18.69 -36.43
C LYS A 52 -19.43 17.84 -35.72
N THR A 53 -19.04 17.19 -34.63
CA THR A 53 -19.96 16.77 -33.58
C THR A 53 -19.72 17.64 -32.37
N SER A 54 -20.65 18.52 -32.08
CA SER A 54 -20.73 19.29 -30.84
C SER A 54 -21.26 18.36 -29.74
N ASP A 55 -20.41 17.46 -29.23
CA ASP A 55 -20.73 16.69 -28.06
C ASP A 55 -19.80 17.10 -26.92
N HIS A 56 -20.29 17.98 -26.05
CA HIS A 56 -19.71 18.10 -24.72
C HIS A 56 -19.85 16.75 -24.04
N PRO A 57 -18.77 16.18 -23.46
CA PRO A 57 -18.83 14.89 -22.82
C PRO A 57 -19.93 14.92 -21.73
N LYS A 58 -20.77 13.90 -21.72
CA LYS A 58 -21.86 13.77 -20.75
C LYS A 58 -21.27 13.76 -19.34
N LYS A 59 -21.90 14.53 -18.46
CA LYS A 59 -21.47 14.70 -17.07
C LYS A 59 -22.46 13.98 -16.17
N TYR A 60 -21.93 13.35 -15.11
CA TYR A 60 -22.74 12.59 -14.17
C TYR A 60 -22.52 13.11 -12.76
N THR A 61 -23.53 13.00 -11.93
CA THR A 61 -23.42 13.26 -10.49
C THR A 61 -22.76 12.06 -9.79
N HIS A 62 -22.15 12.31 -8.65
CA HIS A 62 -21.57 11.22 -7.83
C HIS A 62 -22.63 10.19 -7.43
N HIS A 63 -23.85 10.63 -7.11
CA HIS A 63 -24.96 9.77 -6.73
C HIS A 63 -25.37 8.84 -7.88
N GLU A 64 -25.57 9.39 -9.09
CA GLU A 64 -25.91 8.57 -10.27
C GLU A 64 -24.84 7.52 -10.56
N ALA A 65 -23.56 7.91 -10.50
CA ALA A 65 -22.45 6.98 -10.75
C ALA A 65 -22.40 5.86 -9.69
N ILE A 66 -22.59 6.17 -8.40
CA ILE A 66 -22.66 5.17 -7.33
C ILE A 66 -23.84 4.23 -7.53
N GLU A 67 -25.04 4.76 -7.82
CA GLU A 67 -26.25 3.96 -8.03
C GLU A 67 -26.05 2.97 -9.19
N LYS A 68 -25.63 3.45 -10.35
CA LYS A 68 -25.42 2.61 -11.54
C LYS A 68 -24.28 1.61 -11.37
N SER A 69 -23.19 2.04 -10.74
CA SER A 69 -22.08 1.15 -10.44
C SER A 69 -22.43 0.10 -9.39
N THR A 70 -23.28 0.42 -8.41
CA THR A 70 -23.77 -0.59 -7.46
C THR A 70 -24.56 -1.69 -8.17
N VAL A 71 -25.37 -1.33 -9.17
CA VAL A 71 -26.06 -2.33 -10.02
C VAL A 71 -25.04 -3.15 -10.81
N TYR A 72 -24.04 -2.51 -11.40
CA TYR A 72 -22.94 -3.18 -12.12
C TYR A 72 -22.20 -4.21 -11.26
N PHE A 73 -21.94 -3.90 -10.00
CA PHE A 73 -21.31 -4.80 -9.03
C PHE A 73 -22.32 -5.69 -8.25
N HIS A 74 -23.47 -5.97 -8.82
CA HIS A 74 -24.49 -6.87 -8.24
C HIS A 74 -24.89 -6.52 -6.80
N GLY A 75 -25.00 -5.22 -6.50
CA GLY A 75 -25.37 -4.72 -5.18
C GLY A 75 -24.20 -4.39 -4.25
N ASP A 76 -22.96 -4.64 -4.66
CA ASP A 76 -21.78 -4.28 -3.85
C ASP A 76 -21.47 -2.78 -3.90
N SER A 77 -21.99 -2.07 -2.92
CA SER A 77 -21.78 -0.64 -2.76
C SER A 77 -20.29 -0.27 -2.43
N LEU A 78 -19.54 -1.20 -1.83
CA LEU A 78 -18.12 -0.97 -1.54
C LEU A 78 -17.31 -0.94 -2.84
N ALA A 79 -17.51 -1.92 -3.72
CA ALA A 79 -16.87 -1.95 -5.03
C ALA A 79 -17.23 -0.71 -5.86
N ALA A 80 -18.52 -0.32 -5.88
CA ALA A 80 -18.99 0.88 -6.56
C ALA A 80 -18.29 2.15 -6.03
N ASN A 81 -18.23 2.34 -4.71
CA ASN A 81 -17.56 3.47 -4.10
C ASN A 81 -16.06 3.50 -4.41
N VAL A 82 -15.39 2.35 -4.36
CA VAL A 82 -13.96 2.26 -4.70
C VAL A 82 -13.73 2.66 -6.15
N TRP A 83 -14.55 2.18 -7.08
CA TRP A 83 -14.40 2.52 -8.49
C TRP A 83 -14.66 4.02 -8.75
N VAL A 84 -15.80 4.55 -8.32
CA VAL A 84 -16.20 5.95 -8.56
C VAL A 84 -15.17 6.93 -7.97
N ASN A 85 -14.70 6.66 -6.75
CA ASN A 85 -13.79 7.60 -6.07
C ASN A 85 -12.35 7.54 -6.60
N LYS A 86 -11.87 6.36 -7.04
CA LYS A 86 -10.45 6.17 -7.38
C LYS A 86 -10.15 6.08 -8.88
N TYR A 87 -11.10 5.62 -9.70
CA TYR A 87 -10.81 5.19 -11.06
C TYR A 87 -11.68 5.84 -12.15
N ALA A 88 -12.92 6.20 -11.83
CA ALA A 88 -13.81 6.86 -12.78
C ALA A 88 -13.21 8.18 -13.28
N LEU A 89 -13.26 8.39 -14.60
CA LEU A 89 -12.71 9.57 -15.25
C LEU A 89 -13.42 10.84 -14.79
N LYS A 90 -12.63 11.85 -14.44
CA LYS A 90 -13.10 13.20 -14.07
C LYS A 90 -12.42 14.23 -14.94
N ASN A 91 -13.14 15.31 -15.25
CA ASN A 91 -12.55 16.47 -15.89
C ASN A 91 -11.76 17.34 -14.89
N SER A 92 -11.21 18.45 -15.36
CA SER A 92 -10.43 19.39 -14.53
C SER A 92 -11.27 20.06 -13.42
N ASP A 93 -12.59 20.08 -13.54
CA ASP A 93 -13.53 20.61 -12.54
C ASP A 93 -14.03 19.51 -11.57
N SER A 94 -13.38 18.33 -11.56
CA SER A 94 -13.74 17.16 -10.76
C SER A 94 -15.14 16.57 -11.07
N GLN A 95 -15.71 16.86 -12.26
CA GLN A 95 -16.99 16.31 -12.69
C GLN A 95 -16.77 14.93 -13.33
N LEU A 96 -17.59 13.94 -12.97
CA LEU A 96 -17.53 12.58 -13.50
C LEU A 96 -17.96 12.56 -14.98
N LEU A 97 -17.18 11.86 -15.79
CA LEU A 97 -17.41 11.63 -17.22
C LEU A 97 -17.71 10.15 -17.53
N GLU A 98 -17.61 9.29 -16.57
CA GLU A 98 -17.92 7.85 -16.66
C GLU A 98 -19.01 7.50 -15.65
N LEU A 99 -19.99 6.70 -16.06
CA LEU A 99 -21.13 6.30 -15.26
C LEU A 99 -20.94 4.93 -14.61
N THR A 100 -20.32 4.02 -15.34
CA THR A 100 -20.05 2.63 -14.94
C THR A 100 -18.63 2.20 -15.31
N PRO A 101 -18.12 1.10 -14.73
CA PRO A 101 -16.83 0.54 -15.12
C PRO A 101 -16.68 0.23 -16.62
N ASP A 102 -17.76 -0.06 -17.33
CA ASP A 102 -17.71 -0.31 -18.78
C ASP A 102 -17.21 0.90 -19.58
N ASP A 103 -17.56 2.11 -19.17
CA ASP A 103 -17.07 3.34 -19.81
C ASP A 103 -15.53 3.43 -19.68
N MET A 104 -15.02 3.09 -18.50
CA MET A 104 -13.57 3.01 -18.24
C MET A 104 -12.91 1.92 -19.08
N HIS A 105 -13.49 0.72 -19.14
CA HIS A 105 -12.96 -0.38 -19.91
C HIS A 105 -12.91 -0.05 -21.41
N ARG A 106 -13.94 0.60 -21.97
CA ARG A 106 -13.95 1.07 -23.35
C ARG A 106 -12.86 2.14 -23.61
N ARG A 107 -12.67 3.08 -22.67
CA ARG A 107 -11.61 4.07 -22.75
C ARG A 107 -10.22 3.40 -22.82
N ILE A 108 -9.97 2.43 -21.95
CA ILE A 108 -8.70 1.69 -21.87
C ILE A 108 -8.49 0.88 -23.16
N ALA A 109 -9.50 0.12 -23.59
CA ALA A 109 -9.43 -0.71 -24.79
C ALA A 109 -9.13 0.11 -26.05
N ARG A 110 -9.77 1.27 -26.19
CA ARG A 110 -9.53 2.19 -27.34
C ARG A 110 -8.08 2.65 -27.40
N GLU A 111 -7.50 3.04 -26.28
CA GLU A 111 -6.13 3.54 -26.24
C GLU A 111 -5.09 2.44 -26.47
N LEU A 112 -5.31 1.24 -25.91
CA LEU A 112 -4.44 0.10 -26.18
C LEU A 112 -4.53 -0.32 -27.67
N ALA A 113 -5.73 -0.41 -28.24
CA ALA A 113 -5.90 -0.70 -29.66
C ALA A 113 -5.28 0.37 -30.57
N ARG A 114 -5.22 1.63 -30.11
CA ARG A 114 -4.50 2.70 -30.82
C ARG A 114 -3.00 2.44 -30.87
N ILE A 115 -2.41 1.95 -29.77
CA ILE A 115 -0.99 1.57 -29.75
C ILE A 115 -0.74 0.32 -30.60
N GLU A 116 -1.57 -0.70 -30.46
CA GLU A 116 -1.46 -1.96 -31.22
C GLU A 116 -1.38 -1.73 -32.74
N LYS A 117 -2.12 -0.76 -33.27
CA LYS A 117 -2.07 -0.38 -34.70
C LYS A 117 -0.70 0.05 -35.22
N LYS A 118 0.25 0.32 -34.34
CA LYS A 118 1.65 0.63 -34.68
C LYS A 118 2.45 -0.62 -35.02
N TYR A 119 1.93 -1.80 -34.69
CA TYR A 119 2.64 -3.07 -34.71
C TYR A 119 1.94 -4.12 -35.58
N PRO A 120 2.67 -5.19 -36.00
CA PRO A 120 2.07 -6.31 -36.71
C PRO A 120 0.99 -7.04 -35.92
N SER A 121 -0.01 -7.57 -36.61
CA SER A 121 -1.10 -8.38 -36.03
C SER A 121 -1.77 -7.72 -34.82
N PRO A 122 -2.30 -6.48 -34.93
CA PRO A 122 -2.82 -5.72 -33.81
C PRO A 122 -4.08 -6.34 -33.23
N MET A 123 -4.18 -6.35 -31.89
CA MET A 123 -5.44 -6.63 -31.19
C MET A 123 -6.45 -5.52 -31.44
N GLY A 124 -7.70 -5.90 -31.68
CA GLY A 124 -8.80 -4.97 -31.90
C GLY A 124 -9.35 -4.38 -30.59
N GLU A 125 -10.01 -3.21 -30.68
CA GLU A 125 -10.64 -2.57 -29.50
C GLU A 125 -11.63 -3.49 -28.79
N GLN A 126 -12.47 -4.22 -29.55
CA GLN A 126 -13.44 -5.12 -28.97
C GLN A 126 -12.78 -6.32 -28.29
N GLU A 127 -11.75 -6.88 -28.86
CA GLU A 127 -10.98 -7.97 -28.27
C GLU A 127 -10.39 -7.57 -26.92
N ILE A 128 -9.73 -6.40 -26.88
CA ILE A 128 -9.15 -5.86 -25.63
C ILE A 128 -10.25 -5.58 -24.60
N PHE A 129 -11.38 -5.00 -25.05
CA PHE A 129 -12.52 -4.76 -24.17
C PHE A 129 -13.04 -6.06 -23.53
N ASP A 130 -13.20 -7.13 -24.33
CA ASP A 130 -13.68 -8.43 -23.84
C ASP A 130 -12.71 -9.09 -22.84
N LEU A 131 -11.42 -8.80 -22.93
CA LEU A 131 -10.40 -9.28 -21.97
C LEU A 131 -10.48 -8.58 -20.61
N ILE A 132 -10.85 -7.28 -20.59
CA ILE A 132 -10.78 -6.45 -19.37
C ILE A 132 -12.15 -6.17 -18.75
N ARG A 133 -13.24 -6.27 -19.49
CA ARG A 133 -14.59 -5.97 -18.99
C ARG A 133 -14.93 -6.83 -17.78
N ASP A 134 -15.82 -6.32 -16.94
CA ASP A 134 -16.28 -6.97 -15.69
C ASP A 134 -15.13 -7.32 -14.73
N PHE A 135 -13.93 -6.80 -14.95
CA PHE A 135 -12.71 -7.20 -14.22
C PHE A 135 -12.49 -8.71 -14.25
N LYS A 136 -12.95 -9.36 -15.32
CA LYS A 136 -13.05 -10.80 -15.37
C LYS A 136 -11.70 -11.49 -15.54
N TYR A 137 -10.96 -11.17 -16.58
CA TYR A 137 -9.73 -11.91 -16.91
C TYR A 137 -8.46 -11.09 -16.66
N ILE A 138 -8.36 -9.92 -17.28
CA ILE A 138 -7.20 -9.05 -17.23
C ILE A 138 -7.59 -7.73 -16.59
N VAL A 139 -6.87 -7.33 -15.54
CA VAL A 139 -7.22 -6.16 -14.73
C VAL A 139 -6.03 -5.22 -14.64
N PRO A 140 -6.03 -4.08 -15.35
CA PRO A 140 -5.07 -3.01 -15.12
C PRO A 140 -5.16 -2.51 -13.67
N GLN A 141 -4.04 -2.14 -13.05
CA GLN A 141 -4.02 -1.77 -11.64
C GLN A 141 -3.62 -0.31 -11.44
N GLY A 142 -4.26 0.37 -10.49
CA GLY A 142 -3.82 1.68 -10.01
C GLY A 142 -3.73 2.74 -11.12
N SER A 143 -2.52 3.19 -11.43
CA SER A 143 -2.28 4.28 -12.39
C SER A 143 -2.68 3.95 -13.83
N PRO A 144 -2.42 2.75 -14.38
CA PRO A 144 -2.97 2.34 -15.68
C PRO A 144 -4.49 2.44 -15.75
N MET A 145 -5.21 1.91 -14.76
CA MET A 145 -6.68 1.95 -14.73
C MET A 145 -7.22 3.39 -14.73
N ALA A 146 -6.64 4.28 -13.93
CA ALA A 146 -7.09 5.66 -13.80
C ALA A 146 -6.58 6.57 -14.93
N GLY A 147 -5.40 6.30 -15.49
CA GLY A 147 -4.63 7.22 -16.32
C GLY A 147 -4.68 6.96 -17.82
N ILE A 148 -4.90 5.71 -18.28
CA ILE A 148 -5.00 5.42 -19.70
C ILE A 148 -6.19 6.17 -20.28
N GLY A 149 -5.96 6.95 -21.36
CA GLY A 149 -6.99 7.78 -22.00
C GLY A 149 -7.46 8.99 -21.19
N ASN A 150 -6.92 9.23 -19.99
CA ASN A 150 -7.19 10.44 -19.22
C ASN A 150 -6.37 11.61 -19.77
N ASN A 151 -7.06 12.58 -20.37
CA ASN A 151 -6.47 13.78 -20.95
C ASN A 151 -6.66 15.04 -20.10
N TYR A 152 -7.40 14.94 -18.98
CA TYR A 152 -7.71 16.04 -18.10
C TYR A 152 -6.68 16.23 -16.99
N GLN A 153 -6.03 15.13 -16.58
CA GLN A 153 -5.03 15.14 -15.54
C GLN A 153 -3.69 14.64 -16.11
N ILE A 154 -2.66 15.45 -15.95
CA ILE A 154 -1.32 15.12 -16.44
C ILE A 154 -0.61 14.30 -15.36
N GLY A 155 -0.60 13.00 -15.52
CA GLY A 155 -0.02 12.03 -14.62
C GLY A 155 0.64 10.88 -15.34
N SER A 156 1.42 10.10 -14.62
CA SER A 156 2.08 8.89 -15.10
C SER A 156 1.16 7.68 -15.03
N LEU A 157 1.39 6.69 -15.90
CA LEU A 157 0.79 5.36 -15.83
C LEU A 157 1.61 4.41 -14.94
N SER A 158 2.80 4.84 -14.49
CA SER A 158 3.61 4.04 -13.57
C SER A 158 3.05 4.14 -12.15
N ASN A 159 2.92 2.99 -11.50
CA ASN A 159 2.44 2.91 -10.13
C ASN A 159 3.54 3.23 -9.13
N CYS A 160 4.77 2.85 -9.48
CA CYS A 160 5.90 2.81 -8.57
C CYS A 160 7.18 3.26 -9.25
N PHE A 161 8.01 3.98 -8.48
CA PHE A 161 9.31 4.47 -8.88
C PHE A 161 10.33 4.24 -7.78
N VAL A 162 11.58 4.11 -8.14
CA VAL A 162 12.70 4.23 -7.22
C VAL A 162 13.57 5.41 -7.66
N ILE A 163 13.94 6.24 -6.70
CA ILE A 163 14.81 7.40 -6.90
C ILE A 163 16.03 7.32 -5.98
N GLY A 164 16.97 8.20 -6.16
CA GLY A 164 18.20 8.28 -5.38
C GLY A 164 19.26 9.04 -6.14
N ASN A 165 20.45 9.10 -5.61
CA ASN A 165 21.56 9.86 -6.19
C ASN A 165 22.76 8.99 -6.53
N ASP A 166 22.57 7.75 -6.92
CA ASP A 166 23.65 6.84 -7.36
C ASP A 166 24.91 6.88 -6.44
N GLY A 167 24.68 6.84 -5.11
CA GLY A 167 25.73 6.93 -4.11
C GLY A 167 26.24 8.33 -3.77
N GLN A 168 25.69 9.39 -4.37
CA GLN A 168 26.11 10.79 -4.13
C GLN A 168 25.18 11.58 -3.20
N SER A 169 24.26 10.92 -2.53
CA SER A 169 23.20 11.58 -1.73
C SER A 169 23.60 11.97 -0.32
N ASP A 170 24.88 11.81 0.06
CA ASP A 170 25.40 12.16 1.40
C ASP A 170 25.74 13.66 1.52
N SER A 171 24.93 14.51 0.95
CA SER A 171 25.01 15.96 1.08
C SER A 171 23.63 16.55 1.23
N TYR A 172 23.50 17.74 1.85
CA TYR A 172 22.23 18.43 1.94
C TYR A 172 21.61 18.68 0.55
N GLY A 173 22.42 19.04 -0.44
CA GLY A 173 21.93 19.20 -1.80
C GLY A 173 21.35 17.93 -2.39
N GLY A 174 22.02 16.79 -2.19
CA GLY A 174 21.52 15.48 -2.61
C GLY A 174 20.25 15.04 -1.86
N ILE A 175 20.23 15.24 -0.53
CA ILE A 175 19.06 14.92 0.30
C ILE A 175 17.84 15.75 -0.11
N MET A 176 18.02 17.07 -0.33
CA MET A 176 16.93 17.95 -0.78
C MET A 176 16.47 17.62 -2.20
N LYS A 177 17.41 17.23 -3.08
CA LYS A 177 17.06 16.77 -4.43
C LYS A 177 16.15 15.55 -4.39
N VAL A 178 16.46 14.55 -3.56
CA VAL A 178 15.61 13.35 -3.40
C VAL A 178 14.23 13.71 -2.86
N ASP A 179 14.14 14.63 -1.90
CA ASP A 179 12.87 15.11 -1.34
C ASP A 179 12.01 15.81 -2.40
N GLU A 180 12.62 16.67 -3.21
CA GLU A 180 11.95 17.33 -4.33
C GLU A 180 11.47 16.32 -5.38
N GLU A 181 12.32 15.40 -5.82
CA GLU A 181 11.97 14.35 -6.79
C GLU A 181 10.83 13.46 -6.28
N GLN A 182 10.84 13.12 -4.99
CA GLN A 182 9.76 12.39 -4.34
C GLN A 182 8.40 13.09 -4.50
N VAL A 183 8.35 14.38 -4.19
CA VAL A 183 7.13 15.20 -4.30
C VAL A 183 6.69 15.31 -5.75
N GLN A 184 7.62 15.54 -6.69
CA GLN A 184 7.34 15.63 -8.11
C GLN A 184 6.72 14.34 -8.69
N LEU A 185 7.16 13.16 -8.24
CA LEU A 185 6.57 11.88 -8.63
C LEU A 185 5.22 11.64 -7.97
N MET A 186 5.10 11.96 -6.69
CA MET A 186 3.83 11.76 -5.97
C MET A 186 2.71 12.63 -6.52
N LYS A 187 2.97 13.89 -6.92
CA LYS A 187 1.96 14.72 -7.58
C LYS A 187 1.47 14.16 -8.92
N ARG A 188 2.24 13.25 -9.54
CA ARG A 188 1.90 12.52 -10.78
C ARG A 188 1.36 11.11 -10.53
N ARG A 189 0.92 10.79 -9.29
CA ARG A 189 0.31 9.53 -8.82
C ARG A 189 1.29 8.37 -8.59
N GLY A 190 2.60 8.58 -8.65
CA GLY A 190 3.60 7.58 -8.36
C GLY A 190 3.77 7.28 -6.88
N GLY A 191 3.92 6.00 -6.50
CA GLY A 191 4.53 5.60 -5.24
C GLY A 191 6.06 5.62 -5.38
N VAL A 192 6.77 5.97 -4.32
CA VAL A 192 8.22 6.19 -4.39
C VAL A 192 8.95 5.32 -3.37
N GLY A 193 10.09 4.79 -3.74
CA GLY A 193 11.04 4.15 -2.83
C GLY A 193 12.44 4.74 -2.99
N HIS A 194 13.15 4.84 -1.89
CA HIS A 194 14.58 5.16 -1.93
C HIS A 194 15.34 4.62 -0.72
N ASP A 195 16.66 4.48 -0.89
CA ASP A 195 17.55 3.89 0.08
C ASP A 195 18.31 4.95 0.86
N LEU A 196 18.45 4.76 2.16
CA LEU A 196 19.15 5.69 3.05
C LEU A 196 20.57 5.23 3.39
N SER A 197 21.01 4.07 2.89
CA SER A 197 22.30 3.46 3.22
C SER A 197 23.52 4.30 2.83
N HIS A 198 23.34 5.30 1.96
CA HIS A 198 24.40 6.19 1.52
C HIS A 198 24.51 7.49 2.32
N ILE A 199 23.57 7.77 3.24
CA ILE A 199 23.63 8.91 4.15
C ILE A 199 24.52 8.54 5.33
N ARG A 200 25.50 9.40 5.67
CA ARG A 200 26.44 9.13 6.77
C ARG A 200 25.77 8.95 8.12
N PRO A 201 26.26 8.04 8.95
CA PRO A 201 25.67 7.76 10.25
C PRO A 201 25.82 8.94 11.23
N LYS A 202 25.03 8.90 12.29
CA LYS A 202 25.06 9.83 13.41
C LYS A 202 26.48 9.96 13.99
N ASN A 203 26.83 11.16 14.40
CA ASN A 203 28.15 11.52 14.95
C ASN A 203 29.33 11.42 13.97
N SER A 204 29.11 11.12 12.70
CA SER A 204 30.15 11.23 11.68
C SER A 204 30.60 12.67 11.52
N ILE A 205 31.92 12.88 11.35
CA ILE A 205 32.49 14.21 11.17
C ILE A 205 32.00 14.86 9.87
N VAL A 206 31.53 16.10 9.96
CA VAL A 206 31.22 16.96 8.82
C VAL A 206 32.11 18.19 8.83
N LYS A 207 32.51 18.65 7.63
CA LYS A 207 33.39 19.81 7.47
C LYS A 207 32.60 21.12 7.34
N ASN A 208 31.62 21.33 8.21
CA ASN A 208 30.85 22.57 8.29
C ASN A 208 30.65 22.95 9.76
N SER A 209 29.88 24.01 10.03
CA SER A 209 29.64 24.53 11.38
C SER A 209 28.92 23.56 12.33
N ALA A 210 28.29 22.51 11.79
CA ALA A 210 27.60 21.48 12.60
C ALA A 210 28.59 20.49 13.24
N LEU A 211 29.83 20.37 12.74
CA LEU A 211 30.91 19.46 13.16
C LEU A 211 30.57 17.97 13.06
N THR A 212 29.33 17.55 13.38
CA THR A 212 28.88 16.15 13.34
C THR A 212 27.54 15.98 12.64
N SER A 213 27.31 14.81 12.08
CA SER A 213 26.05 14.40 11.44
C SER A 213 24.99 14.07 12.49
N THR A 214 23.73 14.40 12.21
CA THR A 214 22.56 14.00 12.99
C THR A 214 22.11 12.56 12.69
N GLY A 215 22.68 11.92 11.66
CA GLY A 215 22.31 10.59 11.20
C GLY A 215 21.05 10.60 10.31
N ILE A 216 20.45 9.44 10.11
CA ILE A 216 19.38 9.23 9.11
C ILE A 216 17.98 9.62 9.60
N VAL A 217 17.67 9.53 10.89
CA VAL A 217 16.31 9.67 11.44
C VAL A 217 15.65 11.02 11.10
N PRO A 218 16.33 12.18 11.21
CA PRO A 218 15.73 13.45 10.83
C PRO A 218 15.35 13.53 9.35
N PHE A 219 16.07 12.82 8.48
CA PHE A 219 15.75 12.75 7.06
C PHE A 219 14.59 11.80 6.78
N MET A 220 14.45 10.70 7.54
CA MET A 220 13.26 9.86 7.48
C MET A 220 11.99 10.67 7.82
N GLU A 221 12.03 11.49 8.87
CA GLU A 221 10.93 12.37 9.25
C GLU A 221 10.60 13.38 8.16
N ARG A 222 11.64 13.97 7.54
CA ARG A 222 11.50 14.91 6.43
C ARG A 222 10.76 14.27 5.26
N TYR A 223 11.26 13.17 4.72
CA TYR A 223 10.65 12.47 3.60
C TYR A 223 9.22 11.97 3.91
N SER A 224 9.01 11.52 5.14
CA SER A 224 7.68 11.15 5.63
C SER A 224 6.72 12.34 5.64
N ASN A 225 7.17 13.53 6.05
CA ASN A 225 6.36 14.75 6.06
C ASN A 225 6.00 15.19 4.64
N SER A 226 6.97 15.24 3.73
CA SER A 226 6.74 15.59 2.32
C SER A 226 5.74 14.64 1.65
N THR A 227 5.77 13.34 2.00
CA THR A 227 4.76 12.36 1.52
C THR A 227 3.34 12.73 1.96
N ARG A 228 3.17 13.26 3.17
CA ARG A 228 1.84 13.63 3.70
C ARG A 228 1.30 14.93 3.11
N GLU A 229 2.17 15.79 2.62
CA GLU A 229 1.79 17.07 2.00
C GLU A 229 1.14 16.86 0.63
N VAL A 230 1.49 15.79 -0.08
CA VAL A 230 0.99 15.54 -1.43
C VAL A 230 -0.32 14.77 -1.41
N ALA A 231 -1.41 15.45 -1.75
CA ALA A 231 -2.70 14.83 -1.99
C ALA A 231 -2.78 14.25 -3.41
N GLN A 232 -3.24 13.00 -3.54
CA GLN A 232 -3.44 12.29 -4.81
C GLN A 232 -4.92 11.96 -5.05
N GLU A 233 -5.81 12.92 -4.98
CA GLU A 233 -7.25 12.76 -5.21
C GLU A 233 -7.84 11.49 -4.54
N GLY A 234 -7.99 11.53 -3.21
CA GLY A 234 -8.51 10.41 -2.41
C GLY A 234 -7.49 9.28 -2.14
N ARG A 235 -6.22 9.46 -2.55
CA ARG A 235 -5.11 8.59 -2.22
C ARG A 235 -3.99 9.41 -1.59
N ARG A 236 -3.34 8.89 -0.54
CA ARG A 236 -2.11 9.47 0.01
C ARG A 236 -0.91 9.07 -0.85
N GLY A 237 0.14 9.86 -0.83
CA GLY A 237 1.45 9.47 -1.30
C GLY A 237 1.89 8.17 -0.60
N ALA A 238 2.64 7.34 -1.30
CA ALA A 238 3.18 6.10 -0.75
C ALA A 238 4.70 6.14 -0.86
N LEU A 239 5.38 5.89 0.26
CA LEU A 239 6.83 5.95 0.36
C LEU A 239 7.38 4.67 0.98
N MET A 240 8.48 4.15 0.42
CA MET A 240 9.35 3.16 1.03
C MET A 240 10.69 3.81 1.36
N LEU A 241 11.11 3.68 2.60
CA LEU A 241 12.47 3.96 3.03
C LEU A 241 13.17 2.64 3.36
N SER A 242 14.30 2.38 2.76
CA SER A 242 15.10 1.19 3.04
C SER A 242 16.48 1.55 3.57
N ILE A 243 17.07 0.62 4.32
CA ILE A 243 18.46 0.73 4.80
C ILE A 243 19.12 -0.64 4.79
N SER A 244 20.41 -0.68 4.51
CA SER A 244 21.24 -1.88 4.69
C SER A 244 21.45 -2.18 6.18
N ILE A 245 21.32 -3.44 6.57
CA ILE A 245 21.66 -3.89 7.94
C ILE A 245 23.12 -3.60 8.30
N LYS A 246 24.00 -3.48 7.28
CA LYS A 246 25.41 -3.13 7.43
C LYS A 246 25.64 -1.66 7.80
N HIS A 247 24.61 -0.81 7.73
CA HIS A 247 24.75 0.60 8.05
C HIS A 247 24.80 0.82 9.57
N PRO A 248 25.72 1.68 10.11
CA PRO A 248 25.82 1.90 11.55
C PRO A 248 24.58 2.49 12.23
N ASP A 249 23.71 3.20 11.49
CA ASP A 249 22.43 3.72 11.99
C ASP A 249 21.25 2.77 11.75
N ALA A 250 21.47 1.51 11.34
CA ALA A 250 20.38 0.56 11.12
C ALA A 250 19.51 0.37 12.38
N GLU A 251 20.13 0.38 13.56
CA GLU A 251 19.42 0.31 14.84
C GLU A 251 18.48 1.51 15.04
N HIS A 252 18.93 2.72 14.76
CA HIS A 252 18.10 3.93 14.85
C HIS A 252 16.96 3.94 13.83
N PHE A 253 17.22 3.41 12.64
CA PHE A 253 16.19 3.23 11.60
C PHE A 253 15.08 2.29 12.06
N ILE A 254 15.44 1.14 12.63
CA ILE A 254 14.52 0.12 13.14
C ILE A 254 13.61 0.73 14.21
N ASP A 255 14.17 1.55 15.10
CA ASP A 255 13.45 2.18 16.21
C ASP A 255 12.62 3.41 15.81
N ALA A 256 12.82 3.96 14.61
CA ALA A 256 12.29 5.26 14.22
C ALA A 256 10.74 5.37 14.29
N LYS A 257 10.02 4.25 14.16
CA LYS A 257 8.55 4.20 14.20
C LYS A 257 7.96 3.74 15.54
N LEU A 258 8.78 3.43 16.52
CA LEU A 258 8.29 3.06 17.87
C LEU A 258 7.66 4.25 18.61
N GLU A 259 8.10 5.45 18.32
CA GLU A 259 7.48 6.66 18.85
C GLU A 259 6.22 7.01 18.04
N THR A 260 5.10 7.08 18.73
CA THR A 260 3.81 7.44 18.12
C THR A 260 3.90 8.78 17.38
N GLY A 261 3.48 8.81 16.13
CA GLY A 261 3.45 10.02 15.31
C GLY A 261 4.73 10.30 14.51
N LYS A 262 5.81 9.51 14.66
CA LYS A 262 7.01 9.64 13.84
C LYS A 262 6.96 8.78 12.58
N VAL A 263 7.50 9.30 11.49
CA VAL A 263 7.66 8.61 10.18
C VAL A 263 6.36 7.94 9.68
N THR A 264 5.21 8.55 9.93
CA THR A 264 3.88 7.98 9.62
C THR A 264 3.55 7.96 8.12
N GLY A 265 4.25 8.73 7.31
CA GLY A 265 4.06 8.82 5.85
C GLY A 265 4.90 7.82 5.04
N ALA A 266 5.69 6.96 5.68
CA ALA A 266 6.55 6.01 4.99
C ALA A 266 6.40 4.60 5.56
N ASN A 267 6.50 3.58 4.69
CA ASN A 267 6.84 2.22 5.08
C ASN A 267 8.37 2.14 5.23
N ILE A 268 8.84 1.34 6.17
CA ILE A 268 10.27 1.14 6.38
C ILE A 268 10.64 -0.33 6.24
N SER A 269 11.77 -0.61 5.58
CA SER A 269 12.27 -1.98 5.40
C SER A 269 13.78 -2.06 5.57
N VAL A 270 14.26 -3.12 6.20
CA VAL A 270 15.68 -3.38 6.38
C VAL A 270 16.16 -4.38 5.32
N LYS A 271 17.23 -4.03 4.62
CA LYS A 271 17.91 -4.92 3.67
C LYS A 271 18.82 -5.86 4.44
N ILE A 272 18.38 -7.09 4.60
CA ILE A 272 19.09 -8.16 5.32
C ILE A 272 19.96 -8.92 4.34
N THR A 273 21.20 -9.18 4.73
CA THR A 273 22.20 -9.94 3.94
C THR A 273 22.35 -11.36 4.48
N ASP A 274 22.78 -12.28 3.63
CA ASP A 274 22.98 -13.69 4.00
C ASP A 274 24.04 -13.83 5.11
N ASP A 275 25.11 -13.04 5.09
CA ASP A 275 26.14 -13.00 6.13
C ASP A 275 25.61 -12.52 7.49
N PHE A 276 24.64 -11.59 7.50
CA PHE A 276 23.96 -11.19 8.74
C PHE A 276 23.09 -12.30 9.30
N MET A 277 22.26 -12.95 8.44
CA MET A 277 21.43 -14.07 8.87
C MET A 277 22.27 -15.23 9.40
N GLN A 278 23.40 -15.53 8.76
CA GLN A 278 24.31 -16.53 9.25
C GLN A 278 24.90 -16.15 10.62
N ALA A 279 25.31 -14.89 10.81
CA ALA A 279 25.80 -14.40 12.11
C ALA A 279 24.73 -14.47 13.21
N VAL A 280 23.44 -14.28 12.88
CA VAL A 280 22.31 -14.46 13.83
C VAL A 280 22.20 -15.91 14.26
N ILE A 281 22.30 -16.87 13.32
CA ILE A 281 22.24 -18.31 13.60
C ILE A 281 23.41 -18.73 14.46
N ASP A 282 24.61 -18.28 14.11
CA ASP A 282 25.87 -18.65 14.77
C ASP A 282 26.10 -17.89 16.09
N ASP A 283 25.17 -16.97 16.46
CA ASP A 283 25.29 -16.12 17.66
C ASP A 283 26.59 -15.30 17.67
N ALA A 284 26.95 -14.73 16.54
CA ALA A 284 28.25 -14.12 16.28
C ALA A 284 28.21 -12.58 16.22
N GLU A 285 29.41 -11.98 16.27
CA GLU A 285 29.58 -10.56 15.96
C GLU A 285 29.33 -10.28 14.47
N PHE A 286 28.73 -9.16 14.19
CA PHE A 286 28.52 -8.62 12.84
C PHE A 286 29.11 -7.24 12.70
N THR A 287 29.72 -6.96 11.55
CA THR A 287 30.38 -5.68 11.29
C THR A 287 29.44 -4.76 10.50
N GLN A 288 29.11 -3.63 11.10
CA GLN A 288 28.50 -2.50 10.42
C GLN A 288 29.57 -1.50 9.95
N GLN A 289 29.36 -0.90 8.78
CA GLN A 289 30.35 0.01 8.22
C GLN A 289 29.72 1.11 7.35
N PHE A 290 30.45 2.23 7.22
CA PHE A 290 30.09 3.30 6.29
C PHE A 290 31.33 3.86 5.56
N PRO A 291 31.27 4.07 4.23
CA PRO A 291 30.20 3.66 3.32
C PRO A 291 30.00 2.14 3.29
N VAL A 292 28.73 1.71 3.13
CA VAL A 292 28.34 0.30 3.31
C VAL A 292 29.10 -0.66 2.39
N GLU A 293 29.28 -0.28 1.12
CA GLU A 293 29.95 -1.11 0.11
C GLU A 293 31.47 -0.82 -0.01
N SER A 294 32.03 0.01 0.86
CA SER A 294 33.44 0.42 0.75
C SER A 294 34.39 -0.66 1.23
N LYS A 295 35.47 -0.92 0.46
CA LYS A 295 36.58 -1.75 0.91
C LYS A 295 37.44 -1.05 1.99
N ASN A 296 37.32 0.28 2.10
CA ASN A 296 38.03 1.13 3.08
C ASN A 296 37.00 2.01 3.81
N PRO A 297 36.14 1.45 4.69
CA PRO A 297 35.11 2.20 5.38
C PRO A 297 35.70 3.24 6.35
N LYS A 298 35.07 4.41 6.47
CA LYS A 298 35.43 5.48 7.38
C LYS A 298 34.91 5.28 8.80
N VAL A 299 33.84 4.55 8.94
CA VAL A 299 33.18 4.17 10.21
C VAL A 299 33.02 2.65 10.20
N VAL A 300 33.46 2.02 11.29
CA VAL A 300 33.28 0.57 11.51
C VAL A 300 32.75 0.39 12.92
N ARG A 301 31.71 -0.42 13.07
CA ARG A 301 31.10 -0.77 14.36
C ARG A 301 30.88 -2.28 14.39
N LYS A 302 31.30 -2.93 15.46
CA LYS A 302 30.95 -4.31 15.74
C LYS A 302 29.71 -4.35 16.63
N ILE A 303 28.78 -5.21 16.30
CA ILE A 303 27.56 -5.46 17.05
C ILE A 303 27.37 -6.97 17.22
N HIS A 304 26.59 -7.37 18.19
CA HIS A 304 26.11 -8.75 18.30
C HIS A 304 24.90 -8.92 17.37
N ALA A 305 24.98 -9.84 16.42
CA ALA A 305 23.96 -9.96 15.36
C ALA A 305 22.59 -10.29 15.93
N ARG A 306 22.54 -11.19 16.92
CA ARG A 306 21.30 -11.64 17.55
C ARG A 306 20.60 -10.53 18.33
N ASP A 307 21.32 -9.58 18.93
CA ASP A 307 20.70 -8.43 19.62
C ASP A 307 19.96 -7.54 18.64
N LEU A 308 20.57 -7.23 17.50
CA LEU A 308 19.92 -6.41 16.47
C LEU A 308 18.75 -7.15 15.82
N TRP A 309 18.88 -8.48 15.61
CA TRP A 309 17.80 -9.32 15.12
C TRP A 309 16.61 -9.33 16.08
N SER A 310 16.86 -9.52 17.38
CA SER A 310 15.81 -9.49 18.41
C SER A 310 15.06 -8.16 18.40
N LYS A 311 15.77 -7.05 18.17
CA LYS A 311 15.17 -5.71 18.04
C LYS A 311 14.28 -5.60 16.80
N ILE A 312 14.70 -6.11 15.64
CA ILE A 312 13.88 -6.15 14.42
C ILE A 312 12.59 -6.94 14.69
N VAL A 313 12.73 -8.12 15.28
CA VAL A 313 11.60 -9.02 15.63
C VAL A 313 10.64 -8.34 16.60
N HIS A 314 11.16 -7.73 17.67
CA HIS A 314 10.34 -7.00 18.65
C HIS A 314 9.55 -5.87 18.01
N ASN A 315 10.19 -5.05 17.17
CA ASN A 315 9.56 -3.91 16.53
C ASN A 315 8.50 -4.36 15.52
N ALA A 316 8.79 -5.40 14.73
CA ALA A 316 7.81 -5.99 13.82
C ALA A 316 6.61 -6.58 14.57
N TRP A 317 6.84 -7.28 15.69
CA TRP A 317 5.79 -7.79 16.55
C TRP A 317 4.90 -6.69 17.13
N LYS A 318 5.52 -5.58 17.54
CA LYS A 318 4.83 -4.45 18.19
C LYS A 318 4.06 -3.56 17.20
N SER A 319 4.61 -3.30 16.02
CA SER A 319 4.12 -2.28 15.09
C SER A 319 3.95 -2.76 13.64
N ALA A 320 4.18 -4.04 13.35
CA ALA A 320 4.25 -4.61 11.99
C ALA A 320 5.31 -3.95 11.08
N GLU A 321 6.29 -3.27 11.67
CA GLU A 321 7.42 -2.66 10.96
C GLU A 321 8.69 -2.74 11.83
N PRO A 322 9.88 -2.84 11.21
CA PRO A 322 10.17 -2.78 9.77
C PRO A 322 9.78 -4.06 9.03
N GLY A 323 9.53 -3.95 7.73
CA GLY A 323 9.54 -5.09 6.83
C GLY A 323 10.97 -5.58 6.58
N ILE A 324 11.12 -6.79 6.06
CA ILE A 324 12.41 -7.39 5.71
C ILE A 324 12.51 -7.57 4.20
N LEU A 325 13.67 -7.19 3.65
CA LEU A 325 14.08 -7.48 2.29
C LEU A 325 15.34 -8.36 2.36
N PHE A 326 15.26 -9.59 1.88
CA PHE A 326 16.40 -10.51 1.78
C PHE A 326 17.25 -10.09 0.59
N TRP A 327 18.19 -9.18 0.85
CA TRP A 327 18.82 -8.40 -0.17
C TRP A 327 19.70 -9.22 -1.12
N ASP A 328 20.43 -10.19 -0.60
CA ASP A 328 21.28 -11.04 -1.43
C ASP A 328 20.44 -11.95 -2.34
N THR A 329 19.29 -12.43 -1.87
CA THR A 329 18.32 -13.17 -2.70
C THR A 329 17.74 -12.27 -3.80
N ILE A 330 17.38 -11.02 -3.46
CA ILE A 330 16.90 -10.06 -4.46
C ILE A 330 17.94 -9.87 -5.56
N ILE A 331 19.19 -9.56 -5.21
CA ILE A 331 20.23 -9.26 -6.19
C ILE A 331 20.61 -10.52 -7.00
N ARG A 332 20.76 -11.67 -6.36
CA ARG A 332 21.11 -12.94 -7.00
C ARG A 332 20.10 -13.35 -8.08
N GLU A 333 18.79 -13.13 -7.81
CA GLU A 333 17.71 -13.50 -8.70
C GLU A 333 17.31 -12.41 -9.69
N SER A 334 17.87 -11.20 -9.54
CA SER A 334 17.51 -10.04 -10.36
C SER A 334 18.14 -10.12 -11.75
N ILE A 335 17.31 -10.16 -12.78
CA ILE A 335 17.78 -10.08 -14.18
C ILE A 335 18.28 -8.67 -14.51
N PRO A 336 17.60 -7.58 -14.10
CA PRO A 336 18.11 -6.22 -14.33
C PRO A 336 19.52 -5.97 -13.79
N ASP A 337 19.91 -6.62 -12.70
CA ASP A 337 21.27 -6.48 -12.14
C ASP A 337 22.36 -7.08 -13.03
N CYS A 338 22.02 -7.92 -14.00
CA CYS A 338 22.94 -8.33 -15.07
C CYS A 338 23.42 -7.13 -15.93
N TYR A 339 22.68 -6.03 -15.88
CA TYR A 339 22.96 -4.75 -16.56
C TYR A 339 23.33 -3.64 -15.55
N ALA A 340 23.87 -3.98 -14.38
CA ALA A 340 24.21 -3.01 -13.32
C ALA A 340 25.15 -1.91 -13.79
N ASP A 341 26.18 -2.25 -14.59
CA ASP A 341 27.12 -1.32 -15.21
C ASP A 341 26.50 -0.38 -16.25
N LEU A 342 25.35 -0.76 -16.81
CA LEU A 342 24.52 0.07 -17.70
C LEU A 342 23.47 0.89 -16.90
N GLY A 343 23.60 0.91 -15.59
CA GLY A 343 22.79 1.70 -14.69
C GLY A 343 21.49 1.01 -14.23
N PHE A 344 21.37 -0.31 -14.34
CA PHE A 344 20.23 -1.09 -13.84
C PHE A 344 20.51 -1.77 -12.49
N LYS A 345 21.52 -1.32 -11.74
CA LYS A 345 21.78 -1.80 -10.37
C LYS A 345 20.58 -1.50 -9.47
N THR A 346 20.02 -2.54 -8.88
CA THR A 346 18.91 -2.42 -7.93
C THR A 346 19.36 -1.72 -6.65
N VAL A 347 18.61 -0.72 -6.19
CA VAL A 347 18.96 0.10 -5.01
C VAL A 347 17.91 0.06 -3.91
N SER A 348 16.63 -0.10 -4.26
CA SER A 348 15.51 -0.16 -3.30
C SER A 348 14.32 -0.88 -3.93
N THR A 349 13.19 -0.89 -3.23
CA THR A 349 11.91 -1.38 -3.74
C THR A 349 10.88 -0.27 -3.78
N ASN A 350 9.79 -0.50 -4.47
CA ASN A 350 8.57 0.29 -4.36
C ASN A 350 7.94 0.20 -2.95
N PRO A 351 6.90 1.00 -2.62
CA PRO A 351 6.33 1.05 -1.26
C PRO A 351 5.81 -0.27 -0.69
N CYS A 352 5.41 -1.21 -1.53
CA CYS A 352 4.89 -2.51 -1.09
C CYS A 352 5.91 -3.66 -1.18
N GLY A 353 7.12 -3.39 -1.69
CA GLY A 353 8.24 -4.34 -1.70
C GLY A 353 8.24 -5.36 -2.85
N GLU A 354 7.23 -5.37 -3.71
CA GLU A 354 7.10 -6.36 -4.78
C GLU A 354 7.97 -6.06 -6.02
N ILE A 355 8.54 -4.86 -6.14
CA ILE A 355 9.34 -4.50 -7.30
C ILE A 355 10.67 -3.88 -6.88
N PRO A 356 11.76 -4.68 -6.88
CA PRO A 356 13.12 -4.16 -6.77
C PRO A 356 13.47 -3.37 -8.03
N LEU A 357 13.96 -2.13 -7.86
CA LEU A 357 14.21 -1.19 -8.95
C LEU A 357 15.58 -0.51 -8.80
N CYS A 358 16.16 -0.13 -9.94
CA CYS A 358 17.29 0.80 -9.99
C CYS A 358 16.79 2.26 -9.93
N THR A 359 17.70 3.21 -9.78
CA THR A 359 17.37 4.64 -9.77
C THR A 359 16.71 5.08 -11.08
N TYR A 360 15.61 5.83 -10.96
CA TYR A 360 14.76 6.33 -12.06
C TYR A 360 14.03 5.27 -12.86
N ASP A 361 14.03 4.02 -12.39
CA ASP A 361 13.20 2.98 -13.00
C ASP A 361 11.79 2.99 -12.41
N SER A 362 10.86 2.40 -13.13
CA SER A 362 9.44 2.44 -12.80
C SER A 362 8.71 1.21 -13.31
N CYS A 363 7.57 0.92 -12.68
CA CYS A 363 6.76 -0.23 -13.06
C CYS A 363 5.27 0.15 -13.20
N ARG A 364 4.61 -0.48 -14.15
CA ARG A 364 3.17 -0.45 -14.40
C ARG A 364 2.62 -1.80 -14.01
N LEU A 365 1.41 -1.83 -13.45
CA LEU A 365 0.85 -3.04 -12.90
C LEU A 365 -0.41 -3.49 -13.65
N LEU A 366 -0.47 -4.80 -13.88
CA LEU A 366 -1.61 -5.50 -14.43
C LEU A 366 -1.70 -6.89 -13.77
N ALA A 367 -2.90 -7.39 -13.52
CA ALA A 367 -3.10 -8.71 -12.96
C ALA A 367 -4.05 -9.56 -13.81
N ILE A 368 -3.79 -10.85 -13.85
CA ILE A 368 -4.75 -11.88 -14.26
C ILE A 368 -5.57 -12.31 -13.05
N ASN A 369 -6.89 -12.41 -13.22
CA ASN A 369 -7.81 -12.90 -12.21
C ASN A 369 -7.94 -14.43 -12.33
N LEU A 370 -7.16 -15.16 -11.54
CA LEU A 370 -7.01 -16.61 -11.65
C LEU A 370 -8.30 -17.39 -11.44
N TYR A 371 -9.22 -16.89 -10.62
CA TYR A 371 -10.49 -17.55 -10.37
C TYR A 371 -11.27 -17.84 -11.65
N ASN A 372 -11.22 -16.96 -12.63
CA ASN A 372 -12.00 -17.07 -13.86
C ASN A 372 -11.40 -18.01 -14.91
N TYR A 373 -10.32 -18.72 -14.57
CA TYR A 373 -9.76 -19.82 -15.37
C TYR A 373 -10.10 -21.18 -14.78
N VAL A 374 -10.98 -21.24 -13.78
CA VAL A 374 -11.51 -22.50 -13.26
C VAL A 374 -12.83 -22.80 -13.95
N ASP A 375 -12.85 -23.84 -14.75
CA ASP A 375 -14.06 -24.38 -15.35
C ASP A 375 -14.83 -25.20 -14.28
N LEU A 376 -16.18 -25.09 -14.27
CA LEU A 376 -17.06 -25.76 -13.31
C LEU A 376 -16.62 -25.56 -11.83
N PRO A 377 -16.39 -24.32 -11.37
CA PRO A 377 -15.86 -24.06 -10.05
C PRO A 377 -16.73 -24.71 -8.96
N PHE A 378 -16.10 -25.18 -7.89
CA PHE A 378 -16.74 -25.79 -6.71
C PHE A 378 -17.49 -27.10 -6.99
N THR A 379 -17.27 -27.74 -8.13
CA THR A 379 -17.80 -29.06 -8.45
C THR A 379 -16.66 -30.12 -8.41
N PRO A 380 -16.99 -31.43 -8.39
CA PRO A 380 -15.98 -32.47 -8.50
C PRO A 380 -15.22 -32.47 -9.85
N GLU A 381 -15.80 -31.87 -10.87
CA GLU A 381 -15.25 -31.75 -12.22
C GLU A 381 -14.45 -30.46 -12.42
N ALA A 382 -14.28 -29.66 -11.37
CA ALA A 382 -13.55 -28.41 -11.44
C ALA A 382 -12.12 -28.60 -11.98
N SER A 383 -11.74 -27.81 -12.96
CA SER A 383 -10.43 -27.90 -13.62
C SER A 383 -9.92 -26.54 -14.04
N PHE A 384 -8.59 -26.38 -14.05
CA PHE A 384 -7.96 -25.15 -14.50
C PHE A 384 -7.81 -25.13 -16.03
N ASN A 385 -8.36 -24.13 -16.68
CA ASN A 385 -8.33 -23.97 -18.15
C ASN A 385 -6.99 -23.36 -18.60
N SER A 386 -5.98 -24.21 -18.72
CA SER A 386 -4.63 -23.79 -19.07
C SER A 386 -4.54 -23.20 -20.47
N GLU A 387 -5.34 -23.67 -21.44
CA GLU A 387 -5.32 -23.16 -22.82
C GLU A 387 -5.80 -21.70 -22.87
N LEU A 388 -6.93 -21.43 -22.24
CA LEU A 388 -7.45 -20.06 -22.10
C LEU A 388 -6.46 -19.16 -21.34
N PHE A 389 -5.87 -19.68 -20.28
CA PHE A 389 -4.90 -18.97 -19.46
C PHE A 389 -3.67 -18.58 -20.29
N ILE A 390 -3.05 -19.50 -21.02
CA ILE A 390 -1.89 -19.26 -21.90
C ILE A 390 -2.22 -18.17 -22.92
N ASN A 391 -3.36 -18.29 -23.60
CA ASN A 391 -3.77 -17.30 -24.59
C ASN A 391 -3.87 -15.90 -23.97
N HIS A 392 -4.47 -15.80 -22.78
CA HIS A 392 -4.61 -14.52 -22.09
C HIS A 392 -3.29 -14.00 -21.50
N VAL A 393 -2.37 -14.86 -21.08
CA VAL A 393 -1.02 -14.46 -20.67
C VAL A 393 -0.28 -13.76 -21.80
N HIS A 394 -0.33 -14.33 -23.03
CA HIS A 394 0.29 -13.71 -24.19
C HIS A 394 -0.29 -12.32 -24.46
N LYS A 395 -1.61 -12.18 -24.46
CA LYS A 395 -2.29 -10.91 -24.69
C LYS A 395 -2.03 -9.91 -23.57
N ALA A 396 -2.04 -10.36 -22.31
CA ALA A 396 -1.77 -9.51 -21.16
C ALA A 396 -0.34 -8.93 -21.18
N GLN A 397 0.67 -9.76 -21.50
CA GLN A 397 2.05 -9.29 -21.63
C GLN A 397 2.22 -8.31 -22.81
N ARG A 398 1.48 -8.54 -23.89
CA ARG A 398 1.43 -7.60 -25.02
C ARG A 398 0.80 -6.26 -24.63
N MET A 399 -0.34 -6.28 -23.92
CA MET A 399 -0.97 -5.08 -23.38
C MET A 399 -0.04 -4.34 -22.39
N MET A 400 0.76 -5.06 -21.62
CA MET A 400 1.74 -4.45 -20.71
C MET A 400 2.82 -3.68 -21.48
N ASP A 401 3.30 -4.18 -22.62
CA ASP A 401 4.25 -3.46 -23.45
C ASP A 401 3.60 -2.22 -24.10
N ASP A 402 2.32 -2.30 -24.50
CA ASP A 402 1.56 -1.16 -25.00
C ASP A 402 1.38 -0.07 -23.95
N ILE A 403 1.20 -0.45 -22.67
CA ILE A 403 1.14 0.51 -21.57
C ILE A 403 2.47 1.26 -21.41
N ILE A 404 3.62 0.64 -21.76
CA ILE A 404 4.90 1.36 -21.75
C ILE A 404 4.91 2.44 -22.83
N ASP A 405 4.41 2.15 -24.03
CA ASP A 405 4.33 3.14 -25.10
C ASP A 405 3.40 4.29 -24.73
N LEU A 406 2.26 3.99 -24.09
CA LEU A 406 1.36 5.00 -23.54
C LEU A 406 2.02 5.83 -22.42
N GLU A 407 2.84 5.20 -21.59
CA GLU A 407 3.60 5.90 -20.55
C GLU A 407 4.62 6.85 -21.14
N LEU A 408 5.33 6.46 -22.21
CA LEU A 408 6.25 7.34 -22.90
C LEU A 408 5.53 8.58 -23.45
N GLU A 409 4.34 8.42 -24.03
CA GLU A 409 3.50 9.55 -24.47
C GLU A 409 3.05 10.42 -23.27
N LYS A 410 2.76 9.81 -22.10
CA LYS A 410 2.42 10.57 -20.88
C LYS A 410 3.62 11.34 -20.35
N ILE A 411 4.82 10.76 -20.39
CA ILE A 411 6.04 11.46 -19.98
C ILE A 411 6.30 12.65 -20.89
N ASP A 412 6.09 12.54 -22.21
CA ASP A 412 6.22 13.66 -23.12
C ASP A 412 5.25 14.79 -22.76
N ARG A 413 3.99 14.49 -22.46
CA ARG A 413 3.03 15.50 -21.98
C ARG A 413 3.43 16.12 -20.64
N ILE A 414 4.07 15.37 -19.75
CA ILE A 414 4.61 15.89 -18.48
C ILE A 414 5.74 16.88 -18.79
N LEU A 415 6.64 16.54 -19.70
CA LEU A 415 7.74 17.42 -20.13
C LEU A 415 7.21 18.70 -20.78
N ASP A 416 6.24 18.58 -21.70
CA ASP A 416 5.57 19.75 -22.30
C ASP A 416 4.92 20.65 -21.24
N LYS A 417 4.29 20.05 -20.22
CA LYS A 417 3.69 20.82 -19.12
C LYS A 417 4.74 21.56 -18.28
N ILE A 418 5.88 20.90 -17.98
CA ILE A 418 6.99 21.52 -17.25
C ILE A 418 7.52 22.71 -18.05
N ASP A 419 7.71 22.55 -19.37
CA ASP A 419 8.20 23.61 -20.23
C ASP A 419 7.23 24.82 -20.30
N ALA A 420 5.93 24.56 -20.26
CA ALA A 420 4.88 25.58 -20.28
C ALA A 420 4.63 26.26 -18.93
N ASP A 421 5.14 25.75 -17.81
CA ASP A 421 4.96 26.34 -16.48
C ASP A 421 5.68 27.70 -16.37
N PRO A 422 5.10 28.69 -15.68
CA PRO A 422 5.68 30.03 -15.56
C PRO A 422 6.84 30.13 -14.56
N GLU A 423 7.27 29.01 -13.97
CA GLU A 423 8.36 28.96 -13.01
C GLU A 423 9.71 29.29 -13.65
N ALA A 424 10.67 29.73 -12.83
CA ALA A 424 12.04 29.99 -13.28
C ALA A 424 12.72 28.70 -13.79
N GLU A 425 13.61 28.84 -14.76
CA GLU A 425 14.21 27.70 -15.47
C GLU A 425 15.04 26.79 -14.54
N ASP A 426 15.70 27.35 -13.55
CA ASP A 426 16.48 26.59 -12.55
C ASP A 426 15.60 25.71 -11.67
N ILE A 427 14.33 26.08 -11.43
CA ILE A 427 13.34 25.27 -10.73
C ILE A 427 12.87 24.12 -11.65
N LYS A 428 12.46 24.44 -12.88
CA LYS A 428 11.98 23.45 -13.86
C LYS A 428 13.02 22.41 -14.24
N ALA A 429 14.28 22.80 -14.28
CA ALA A 429 15.40 21.96 -14.73
C ALA A 429 15.51 20.63 -13.94
N ARG A 430 15.21 20.63 -12.65
CA ARG A 430 15.29 19.41 -11.81
C ARG A 430 14.17 18.42 -12.13
N GLU A 431 12.93 18.89 -12.20
CA GLU A 431 11.80 18.02 -12.55
C GLU A 431 12.00 17.46 -13.97
N ARG A 432 12.39 18.32 -14.91
CA ARG A 432 12.68 17.90 -16.29
C ARG A 432 13.77 16.83 -16.35
N ALA A 433 14.90 17.02 -15.68
CA ALA A 433 15.99 16.05 -15.65
C ALA A 433 15.55 14.70 -15.08
N MET A 434 14.77 14.70 -14.02
CA MET A 434 14.20 13.49 -13.44
C MET A 434 13.34 12.73 -14.45
N TRP A 435 12.39 13.40 -15.12
CA TRP A 435 11.50 12.76 -16.10
C TRP A 435 12.25 12.28 -17.35
N LEU A 436 13.28 12.97 -17.78
CA LEU A 436 14.15 12.51 -18.87
C LEU A 436 14.91 11.23 -18.48
N ASN A 437 15.39 11.13 -17.24
CA ASN A 437 16.03 9.92 -16.74
C ASN A 437 15.04 8.75 -16.66
N ILE A 438 13.81 8.99 -16.17
CA ILE A 438 12.74 7.99 -16.13
C ILE A 438 12.39 7.53 -17.55
N LYS A 439 12.23 8.46 -18.50
CA LYS A 439 11.98 8.16 -19.92
C LYS A 439 13.09 7.27 -20.50
N LYS A 440 14.34 7.62 -20.24
CA LYS A 440 15.51 6.84 -20.67
C LYS A 440 15.44 5.40 -20.15
N LYS A 441 15.16 5.21 -18.82
CA LYS A 441 15.03 3.89 -18.22
C LYS A 441 13.87 3.09 -18.80
N ALA A 442 12.70 3.73 -18.96
CA ALA A 442 11.53 3.10 -19.57
C ALA A 442 11.81 2.61 -21.01
N ILE A 443 12.54 3.38 -21.80
CA ILE A 443 12.96 2.98 -23.16
C ILE A 443 13.97 1.82 -23.11
N GLN A 444 15.01 1.95 -22.26
CA GLN A 444 16.12 0.99 -22.25
C GLN A 444 15.74 -0.39 -21.71
N GLY A 445 14.87 -0.46 -20.68
CA GLY A 445 14.51 -1.70 -20.04
C GLY A 445 13.13 -2.22 -20.40
N ARG A 446 12.18 -1.36 -20.77
CA ARG A 446 10.77 -1.71 -21.01
C ARG A 446 10.20 -2.66 -19.95
N ARG A 447 10.43 -2.32 -18.67
CA ARG A 447 10.02 -3.14 -17.54
C ARG A 447 8.50 -3.16 -17.39
N THR A 448 7.93 -4.34 -17.13
CA THR A 448 6.51 -4.53 -16.82
C THR A 448 6.32 -5.08 -15.41
N GLY A 449 5.10 -4.99 -14.88
CA GLY A 449 4.70 -5.55 -13.58
C GLY A 449 3.44 -6.39 -13.76
N PHE A 450 3.59 -7.48 -14.45
CA PHE A 450 2.54 -8.43 -14.73
C PHE A 450 2.43 -9.46 -13.60
N GLY A 451 1.22 -9.65 -13.05
CA GLY A 451 1.00 -10.56 -11.95
C GLY A 451 -0.39 -11.17 -11.92
N ILE A 452 -0.80 -11.59 -10.74
CA ILE A 452 -2.07 -12.30 -10.52
C ILE A 452 -2.88 -11.66 -9.39
N THR A 453 -4.15 -12.03 -9.34
CA THR A 453 -5.05 -11.87 -8.20
C THR A 453 -5.95 -13.10 -8.10
N ALA A 454 -6.64 -13.29 -6.97
CA ALA A 454 -7.57 -14.38 -6.75
C ALA A 454 -6.96 -15.79 -6.60
N GLU A 455 -5.70 -15.90 -6.16
CA GLU A 455 -5.08 -17.20 -5.92
C GLU A 455 -5.88 -18.06 -4.91
N GLY A 456 -6.25 -17.45 -3.77
CA GLY A 456 -7.02 -18.17 -2.74
C GLY A 456 -8.37 -18.67 -3.24
N ASP A 457 -9.04 -17.90 -4.07
CA ASP A 457 -10.33 -18.28 -4.64
C ASP A 457 -10.21 -19.31 -5.77
N MET A 458 -9.15 -19.25 -6.57
CA MET A 458 -8.83 -20.28 -7.56
C MET A 458 -8.65 -21.64 -6.89
N LEU A 459 -7.84 -21.70 -5.83
CA LEU A 459 -7.60 -22.92 -5.09
C LEU A 459 -8.90 -23.46 -4.45
N ALA A 460 -9.69 -22.58 -3.83
CA ALA A 460 -10.98 -22.95 -3.26
C ALA A 460 -11.95 -23.47 -4.33
N ALA A 461 -12.00 -22.85 -5.51
CA ALA A 461 -12.85 -23.26 -6.63
C ALA A 461 -12.47 -24.63 -7.18
N LEU A 462 -11.19 -24.98 -7.14
CA LEU A 462 -10.66 -26.30 -7.49
C LEU A 462 -10.86 -27.36 -6.39
N GLY A 463 -11.40 -26.97 -5.22
CA GLY A 463 -11.54 -27.86 -4.07
C GLY A 463 -10.23 -28.12 -3.32
N THR A 464 -9.15 -27.37 -3.61
CA THR A 464 -7.84 -27.50 -2.99
C THR A 464 -7.70 -26.50 -1.86
N ARG A 465 -7.34 -26.98 -0.67
CA ARG A 465 -7.24 -26.13 0.51
C ARG A 465 -5.97 -25.28 0.49
N TYR A 466 -6.09 -23.98 0.57
CA TYR A 466 -4.96 -23.07 0.71
C TYR A 466 -4.08 -23.46 1.91
N GLY A 467 -2.76 -23.50 1.69
CA GLY A 467 -1.78 -23.92 2.70
C GLY A 467 -1.54 -25.42 2.78
N SER A 468 -2.15 -26.24 1.92
CA SER A 468 -1.75 -27.64 1.74
C SER A 468 -0.56 -27.74 0.77
N ASN A 469 0.18 -28.84 0.82
CA ASN A 469 1.26 -29.11 -0.13
C ASN A 469 0.73 -29.16 -1.58
N GLU A 470 -0.43 -29.79 -1.77
CA GLU A 470 -1.10 -29.85 -3.06
C GLU A 470 -1.41 -28.47 -3.62
N ALA A 471 -1.91 -27.56 -2.77
CA ALA A 471 -2.14 -26.17 -3.16
C ALA A 471 -0.82 -25.46 -3.55
N THR A 472 0.25 -25.71 -2.80
CA THR A 472 1.56 -25.14 -3.08
C THR A 472 2.11 -25.64 -4.41
N ASP A 473 2.06 -26.93 -4.67
CA ASP A 473 2.55 -27.55 -5.90
C ASP A 473 1.76 -27.04 -7.11
N PHE A 474 0.44 -26.97 -6.99
CA PHE A 474 -0.42 -26.43 -8.05
C PHE A 474 -0.14 -24.95 -8.32
N SER A 475 -0.01 -24.14 -7.27
CA SER A 475 0.34 -22.72 -7.42
C SER A 475 1.69 -22.54 -8.11
N VAL A 476 2.68 -23.36 -7.78
CA VAL A 476 3.98 -23.34 -8.47
C VAL A 476 3.83 -23.63 -9.95
N GLU A 477 3.04 -24.64 -10.34
CA GLU A 477 2.80 -24.96 -11.75
C GLU A 477 2.08 -23.83 -12.50
N VAL A 478 1.10 -23.17 -11.89
CA VAL A 478 0.40 -22.01 -12.49
C VAL A 478 1.39 -20.84 -12.70
N HIS A 479 2.24 -20.55 -11.71
CA HIS A 479 3.21 -19.46 -11.83
C HIS A 479 4.37 -19.79 -12.77
N LYS A 480 4.77 -21.05 -12.84
CA LYS A 480 5.72 -21.54 -13.83
C LYS A 480 5.18 -21.36 -15.25
N LEU A 481 3.93 -21.76 -15.46
CA LEU A 481 3.25 -21.57 -16.73
C LEU A 481 3.13 -20.08 -17.09
N LEU A 482 2.73 -19.24 -16.13
CA LEU A 482 2.70 -17.79 -16.29
C LEU A 482 4.06 -17.23 -16.71
N ALA A 483 5.14 -17.66 -16.06
CA ALA A 483 6.49 -17.21 -16.36
C ALA A 483 6.93 -17.61 -17.75
N ILE A 484 6.81 -18.88 -18.09
CA ILE A 484 7.21 -19.40 -19.41
C ILE A 484 6.48 -18.66 -20.53
N GLU A 485 5.17 -18.51 -20.39
CA GLU A 485 4.34 -17.95 -21.44
C GLU A 485 4.44 -16.42 -21.53
N ALA A 486 4.70 -15.73 -20.43
CA ALA A 486 5.03 -14.30 -20.47
C ALA A 486 6.37 -14.05 -21.18
N TYR A 487 7.38 -14.89 -20.91
CA TYR A 487 8.66 -14.83 -21.60
C TYR A 487 8.53 -15.16 -23.08
N ARG A 488 7.77 -16.19 -23.44
CA ARG A 488 7.45 -16.54 -24.83
C ARG A 488 6.80 -15.36 -25.58
N SER A 489 5.81 -14.72 -24.94
CA SER A 489 5.16 -13.53 -25.50
C SER A 489 6.15 -12.37 -25.68
N SER A 490 7.05 -12.14 -24.72
CA SER A 490 8.06 -11.09 -24.82
C SER A 490 9.09 -11.36 -25.93
N VAL A 491 9.44 -12.63 -26.18
CA VAL A 491 10.28 -13.04 -27.31
C VAL A 491 9.53 -12.83 -28.65
N THR A 492 8.27 -13.20 -28.72
CA THR A 492 7.42 -12.94 -29.88
C THR A 492 7.35 -11.45 -30.20
N MET A 493 7.14 -10.62 -29.18
CA MET A 493 7.17 -9.16 -29.36
C MET A 493 8.55 -8.63 -29.75
N ALA A 494 9.64 -9.26 -29.32
CA ALA A 494 10.97 -8.86 -29.77
C ALA A 494 11.16 -9.07 -31.29
N ARG A 495 10.59 -10.13 -31.82
CA ARG A 495 10.57 -10.36 -33.29
C ARG A 495 9.75 -9.30 -34.04
N GLU A 496 8.62 -8.86 -33.47
CA GLU A 496 7.69 -7.91 -34.07
C GLU A 496 8.12 -6.44 -33.87
N ARG A 497 8.66 -6.11 -32.67
CA ARG A 497 8.85 -4.74 -32.20
C ARG A 497 10.31 -4.41 -31.86
N GLY A 498 11.22 -5.39 -32.00
CA GLY A 498 12.61 -5.33 -31.53
C GLY A 498 12.77 -5.62 -30.05
N PRO A 499 13.91 -6.17 -29.62
CA PRO A 499 14.21 -6.40 -28.21
C PRO A 499 14.38 -5.10 -27.43
N PHE A 500 14.41 -5.17 -26.09
CA PHE A 500 14.77 -3.99 -25.32
C PHE A 500 16.22 -3.56 -25.64
N PRO A 501 16.51 -2.25 -25.74
CA PRO A 501 17.73 -1.75 -26.42
C PRO A 501 19.06 -2.22 -25.86
N ILE A 502 19.11 -2.59 -24.57
CA ILE A 502 20.35 -3.02 -23.91
C ILE A 502 20.43 -4.55 -23.73
N TYR A 503 19.55 -5.31 -24.41
CA TYR A 503 19.53 -6.77 -24.30
C TYR A 503 20.88 -7.38 -24.73
N ASP A 504 21.37 -8.30 -23.92
CA ASP A 504 22.61 -9.06 -24.15
C ASP A 504 22.49 -10.43 -23.49
N THR A 505 22.44 -11.47 -24.26
CA THR A 505 22.29 -12.85 -23.78
C THR A 505 23.44 -13.30 -22.88
N ASP A 506 24.69 -12.87 -23.19
CA ASP A 506 25.86 -13.29 -22.43
C ASP A 506 25.84 -12.77 -20.98
N ARG A 507 25.24 -11.61 -20.76
CA ARG A 507 25.10 -11.03 -19.44
C ARG A 507 24.18 -11.86 -18.54
N GLU A 508 23.16 -12.47 -19.12
CA GLU A 508 22.11 -13.17 -18.38
C GLU A 508 22.36 -14.67 -18.21
N ARG A 509 23.33 -15.23 -18.92
CA ARG A 509 23.57 -16.68 -18.96
C ARG A 509 23.79 -17.38 -17.64
N THR A 510 24.19 -16.66 -16.59
CA THR A 510 24.41 -17.18 -15.23
C THR A 510 23.32 -16.80 -14.25
N ASN A 511 22.32 -16.03 -14.67
CA ASN A 511 21.22 -15.63 -13.79
C ASN A 511 20.34 -16.83 -13.43
N PRO A 512 20.06 -17.08 -12.15
CA PRO A 512 19.33 -18.27 -11.70
C PRO A 512 17.93 -18.40 -12.28
N PHE A 513 17.21 -17.28 -12.47
CA PHE A 513 15.88 -17.29 -13.08
C PHE A 513 15.95 -17.72 -14.56
N ILE A 514 16.90 -17.18 -15.30
CA ILE A 514 17.11 -17.53 -16.72
C ILE A 514 17.54 -18.99 -16.85
N LEU A 515 18.36 -19.51 -15.93
CA LEU A 515 18.74 -20.93 -15.92
C LEU A 515 17.53 -21.85 -15.69
N ARG A 516 16.62 -21.47 -14.76
CA ARG A 516 15.37 -22.23 -14.54
C ARG A 516 14.46 -22.18 -15.76
N LEU A 517 14.37 -21.02 -16.41
CA LEU A 517 13.62 -20.89 -17.67
C LEU A 517 14.20 -21.80 -18.76
N LYS A 518 15.52 -21.79 -18.93
CA LYS A 518 16.23 -22.65 -19.89
C LYS A 518 15.96 -24.13 -19.65
N GLU A 519 15.99 -24.58 -18.39
CA GLU A 519 15.72 -25.96 -18.02
C GLU A 519 14.26 -26.36 -18.30
N SER A 520 13.33 -25.46 -18.00
CA SER A 520 11.89 -25.74 -18.08
C SER A 520 11.27 -25.52 -19.46
N ALA A 521 11.84 -24.62 -20.25
CA ALA A 521 11.38 -24.27 -21.59
C ALA A 521 12.58 -23.95 -22.50
N PRO A 522 13.33 -24.99 -22.94
CA PRO A 522 14.52 -24.80 -23.76
C PRO A 522 14.25 -24.06 -25.09
N ASP A 523 13.10 -24.30 -25.69
CA ASP A 523 12.64 -23.64 -26.90
C ASP A 523 12.49 -22.12 -26.73
N VAL A 524 11.91 -21.67 -25.59
CA VAL A 524 11.81 -20.23 -25.27
C VAL A 524 13.19 -19.62 -25.06
N TYR A 525 14.11 -20.35 -24.41
CA TYR A 525 15.47 -19.90 -24.20
C TYR A 525 16.25 -19.79 -25.52
N GLU A 526 16.12 -20.76 -26.44
CA GLU A 526 16.74 -20.74 -27.75
C GLU A 526 16.24 -19.54 -28.57
N ASP A 527 14.92 -19.36 -28.64
CA ASP A 527 14.29 -18.22 -29.31
C ASP A 527 14.71 -16.88 -28.70
N MET A 528 14.81 -16.81 -27.35
CA MET A 528 15.28 -15.62 -26.64
C MET A 528 16.75 -15.32 -26.95
N THR A 529 17.58 -16.33 -27.13
CA THR A 529 18.99 -16.16 -27.51
C THR A 529 19.13 -15.63 -28.92
N GLU A 530 18.28 -16.07 -29.84
CA GLU A 530 18.32 -15.69 -31.25
C GLU A 530 17.70 -14.30 -31.51
N TYR A 531 16.52 -14.03 -30.91
CA TYR A 531 15.72 -12.82 -31.21
C TYR A 531 15.73 -11.77 -30.11
N GLY A 532 16.24 -12.12 -28.93
CA GLY A 532 16.09 -11.32 -27.73
C GLY A 532 14.69 -11.42 -27.14
N ARG A 533 14.41 -10.56 -26.18
CA ARG A 533 13.06 -10.33 -25.64
C ARG A 533 12.75 -8.85 -25.49
N ARG A 534 11.47 -8.49 -25.48
CA ARG A 534 10.99 -7.10 -25.47
C ARG A 534 11.17 -6.38 -24.14
N ASN A 535 11.17 -7.09 -23.01
CA ASN A 535 11.09 -6.54 -21.66
C ASN A 535 12.22 -7.10 -20.77
N VAL A 536 12.89 -6.25 -19.97
CA VAL A 536 14.04 -6.66 -19.14
C VAL A 536 13.63 -7.56 -17.97
N ALA A 537 12.47 -7.28 -17.35
CA ALA A 537 11.84 -8.09 -16.33
C ALA A 537 10.32 -7.85 -16.36
N MET A 538 9.52 -8.84 -15.98
CA MET A 538 8.11 -8.86 -16.31
C MET A 538 7.17 -9.12 -15.15
N LEU A 539 7.51 -10.04 -14.25
CA LEU A 539 6.55 -10.66 -13.34
C LEU A 539 6.67 -10.14 -11.91
N THR A 540 5.53 -9.80 -11.30
CA THR A 540 5.45 -9.37 -9.90
C THR A 540 4.11 -9.74 -9.30
N ILE A 541 4.06 -10.00 -7.99
CA ILE A 541 2.80 -10.16 -7.30
C ILE A 541 2.59 -8.97 -6.37
N ALA A 542 1.76 -8.05 -6.84
CA ALA A 542 1.36 -6.86 -6.10
C ALA A 542 0.26 -7.18 -5.07
N PRO A 543 0.04 -6.32 -4.05
CA PRO A 543 -1.00 -6.56 -3.03
C PRO A 543 -2.43 -6.63 -3.59
N THR A 544 -2.71 -6.03 -4.73
CA THR A 544 -4.02 -5.98 -5.41
C THR A 544 -5.22 -5.55 -4.55
N GLY A 545 -5.01 -4.80 -3.46
CA GLY A 545 -6.04 -4.51 -2.48
C GLY A 545 -7.31 -3.83 -3.03
N SER A 546 -7.17 -2.80 -3.88
CA SER A 546 -8.35 -2.19 -4.54
C SER A 546 -8.88 -3.06 -5.69
N VAL A 547 -8.00 -3.79 -6.38
CA VAL A 547 -8.36 -4.68 -7.48
C VAL A 547 -9.23 -5.82 -6.98
N SER A 548 -8.85 -6.46 -5.87
CA SER A 548 -9.63 -7.57 -5.28
C SER A 548 -11.05 -7.16 -4.88
N ILE A 549 -11.25 -5.90 -4.46
CA ILE A 549 -12.59 -5.36 -4.21
C ILE A 549 -13.39 -5.28 -5.53
N LEU A 550 -12.76 -4.82 -6.62
CA LEU A 550 -13.42 -4.70 -7.93
C LEU A 550 -13.67 -6.06 -8.60
N THR A 551 -12.75 -7.00 -8.44
CA THR A 551 -12.91 -8.38 -8.94
C THR A 551 -13.78 -9.24 -8.03
N GLN A 552 -14.06 -8.76 -6.81
CA GLN A 552 -14.81 -9.49 -5.78
C GLN A 552 -14.17 -10.86 -5.46
N THR A 553 -12.83 -10.83 -5.28
CA THR A 553 -11.99 -12.02 -5.05
C THR A 553 -10.96 -11.77 -3.97
N THR A 554 -10.18 -12.81 -3.64
CA THR A 554 -8.98 -12.69 -2.79
C THR A 554 -7.90 -11.86 -3.48
N SER A 555 -6.97 -11.30 -2.71
CA SER A 555 -5.91 -10.38 -3.17
C SER A 555 -4.63 -11.15 -3.48
N GLY A 556 -4.03 -10.95 -4.64
CA GLY A 556 -2.71 -11.50 -5.00
C GLY A 556 -2.58 -12.98 -4.63
N LEU A 557 -1.50 -13.32 -3.94
CA LEU A 557 -1.22 -14.67 -3.42
C LEU A 557 -1.89 -14.96 -2.05
N GLU A 558 -2.73 -14.06 -1.55
CA GLU A 558 -3.31 -14.18 -0.21
C GLU A 558 -4.49 -15.15 -0.16
N PRO A 559 -4.68 -15.87 0.96
CA PRO A 559 -5.93 -16.58 1.22
C PRO A 559 -7.07 -15.60 1.46
N VAL A 560 -8.30 -16.09 1.55
CA VAL A 560 -9.43 -15.27 2.00
C VAL A 560 -9.15 -14.72 3.41
N PHE A 561 -9.37 -13.44 3.61
CA PHE A 561 -9.14 -12.83 4.93
C PHE A 561 -10.12 -13.35 5.97
N ALA A 562 -11.41 -13.27 5.68
CA ALA A 562 -12.50 -13.82 6.47
C ALA A 562 -13.62 -14.27 5.52
N VAL A 563 -14.20 -15.43 5.78
CA VAL A 563 -15.32 -15.94 4.97
C VAL A 563 -16.60 -15.18 5.26
N SER A 564 -16.78 -14.74 6.51
CA SER A 564 -17.95 -13.97 6.95
C SER A 564 -17.56 -12.87 7.93
N TYR A 565 -18.31 -11.80 7.95
CA TYR A 565 -18.28 -10.74 8.96
C TYR A 565 -19.68 -10.22 9.25
N LYS A 566 -19.91 -9.73 10.46
CA LYS A 566 -21.22 -9.21 10.86
C LYS A 566 -21.40 -7.76 10.44
N ARG A 567 -22.56 -7.45 9.91
CA ARG A 567 -23.00 -6.10 9.59
C ARG A 567 -24.31 -5.78 10.32
N ARG A 568 -24.46 -4.53 10.73
CA ARG A 568 -25.68 -4.02 11.37
C ARG A 568 -26.30 -2.96 10.50
N ARG A 569 -27.62 -3.03 10.32
CA ARG A 569 -28.41 -1.94 9.72
C ARG A 569 -29.59 -1.58 10.60
N LYS A 570 -29.93 -0.31 10.62
CA LYS A 570 -31.13 0.17 11.28
C LYS A 570 -32.34 -0.22 10.43
N VAL A 571 -33.37 -0.76 11.07
CA VAL A 571 -34.62 -1.15 10.42
C VAL A 571 -35.55 0.06 10.36
N ASN A 572 -36.04 0.40 9.19
CA ASN A 572 -37.00 1.47 9.02
C ASN A 572 -38.42 0.93 9.15
N PRO A 573 -39.40 1.76 9.57
CA PRO A 573 -40.78 1.33 9.78
C PRO A 573 -41.50 0.69 8.55
N ASN A 574 -40.95 0.92 7.35
CA ASN A 574 -41.51 0.42 6.09
C ASN A 574 -40.76 -0.78 5.50
N ASP A 575 -39.69 -1.22 6.15
CA ASP A 575 -38.91 -2.36 5.69
C ASP A 575 -39.74 -3.65 5.86
N LYS A 576 -39.94 -4.40 4.76
CA LYS A 576 -40.66 -5.70 4.75
C LYS A 576 -39.64 -6.84 4.80
N ASN A 577 -39.99 -7.93 5.46
CA ASN A 577 -39.20 -9.16 5.57
C ASN A 577 -37.84 -8.95 6.24
N VAL A 578 -37.81 -8.19 7.34
CA VAL A 578 -36.60 -7.92 8.10
C VAL A 578 -36.69 -8.62 9.46
N THR A 579 -35.59 -9.30 9.85
CA THR A 579 -35.47 -9.92 11.17
C THR A 579 -34.90 -8.92 12.13
N ILE A 580 -35.68 -8.48 13.12
CA ILE A 580 -35.16 -7.59 14.18
C ILE A 580 -34.27 -8.41 15.10
N SER A 581 -32.95 -8.12 15.10
CA SER A 581 -31.97 -8.79 15.94
C SER A 581 -31.96 -8.22 17.35
N PHE A 582 -32.08 -6.90 17.47
CA PHE A 582 -32.22 -6.22 18.76
C PHE A 582 -32.82 -4.82 18.60
N THR A 583 -33.31 -4.28 19.71
CA THR A 583 -33.71 -2.86 19.82
C THR A 583 -32.72 -2.16 20.73
N ASP A 584 -32.19 -1.04 20.30
CA ASP A 584 -31.26 -0.27 21.11
C ASP A 584 -31.96 0.56 22.21
N GLU A 585 -31.17 1.22 23.04
CA GLU A 585 -31.66 1.98 24.19
C GLU A 585 -32.51 3.21 23.84
N VAL A 586 -32.42 3.68 22.60
CA VAL A 586 -33.24 4.80 22.08
C VAL A 586 -34.50 4.32 21.38
N GLY A 587 -34.74 2.99 21.33
CA GLY A 587 -35.93 2.39 20.73
C GLY A 587 -35.78 2.11 19.24
N ASP A 588 -34.61 2.28 18.66
CA ASP A 588 -34.32 1.92 17.27
C ASP A 588 -34.14 0.42 17.12
N THR A 589 -34.75 -0.15 16.10
CA THR A 589 -34.63 -1.56 15.78
C THR A 589 -33.50 -1.80 14.79
N TRP A 590 -32.71 -2.84 15.03
CA TRP A 590 -31.54 -3.20 14.24
C TRP A 590 -31.66 -4.64 13.76
N GLU A 591 -31.26 -4.84 12.52
CA GLU A 591 -31.00 -6.14 11.95
C GLU A 591 -29.49 -6.36 11.92
N GLU A 592 -29.03 -7.49 12.47
CA GLU A 592 -27.67 -7.97 12.37
C GLU A 592 -27.66 -9.18 11.46
N TYR A 593 -26.82 -9.14 10.43
CA TYR A 593 -26.69 -10.22 9.47
C TYR A 593 -25.24 -10.43 9.06
N ASN A 594 -24.94 -11.64 8.60
CA ASN A 594 -23.61 -11.97 8.11
C ASN A 594 -23.47 -11.53 6.65
N VAL A 595 -22.34 -10.89 6.36
CA VAL A 595 -21.90 -10.58 4.99
C VAL A 595 -20.78 -11.55 4.64
N PHE A 596 -20.83 -12.11 3.47
CA PHE A 596 -19.92 -13.17 3.06
C PHE A 596 -18.91 -12.70 2.01
N HIS A 597 -17.77 -13.37 1.96
CA HIS A 597 -16.88 -13.32 0.83
C HIS A 597 -17.61 -13.75 -0.46
N HIS A 598 -17.46 -13.01 -1.55
CA HIS A 598 -18.25 -13.21 -2.77
C HIS A 598 -18.16 -14.63 -3.33
N LYS A 599 -16.97 -15.24 -3.34
CA LYS A 599 -16.82 -16.60 -3.86
C LYS A 599 -17.37 -17.68 -2.92
N PHE A 600 -17.51 -17.36 -1.64
CA PHE A 600 -18.27 -18.21 -0.73
C PHE A 600 -19.78 -18.16 -1.03
N VAL A 601 -20.31 -16.98 -1.40
CA VAL A 601 -21.69 -16.84 -1.89
C VAL A 601 -21.89 -17.70 -3.13
N THR A 602 -20.98 -17.60 -4.10
CA THR A 602 -21.03 -18.46 -5.31
C THR A 602 -21.02 -19.96 -4.96
N TRP A 603 -20.20 -20.37 -3.97
CA TRP A 603 -20.21 -21.76 -3.50
C TRP A 603 -21.54 -22.15 -2.88
N LEU A 604 -22.17 -21.30 -2.05
CA LEU A 604 -23.48 -21.56 -1.46
C LEU A 604 -24.52 -21.77 -2.55
N GLU A 605 -24.56 -20.90 -3.55
CA GLU A 605 -25.51 -20.96 -4.67
C GLU A 605 -25.35 -22.26 -5.48
N ILE A 606 -24.11 -22.63 -5.83
CA ILE A 606 -23.82 -23.88 -6.57
C ILE A 606 -24.23 -25.11 -5.76
N LYS A 607 -24.12 -25.06 -4.43
CA LYS A 607 -24.57 -26.15 -3.54
C LYS A 607 -26.07 -26.12 -3.22
N GLY A 608 -26.80 -25.14 -3.76
CA GLY A 608 -28.25 -25.01 -3.59
C GLY A 608 -28.69 -24.45 -2.23
N TYR A 609 -27.81 -23.79 -1.51
CA TYR A 609 -28.14 -23.08 -0.26
C TYR A 609 -28.78 -21.73 -0.56
N ASN A 610 -29.78 -21.35 0.24
CA ASN A 610 -30.36 -20.02 0.21
C ASN A 610 -29.44 -19.07 0.98
N VAL A 611 -28.80 -18.12 0.27
CA VAL A 611 -27.83 -17.17 0.84
C VAL A 611 -28.45 -16.30 1.94
N ASP A 612 -29.72 -15.91 1.77
CA ASP A 612 -30.42 -15.08 2.74
C ASP A 612 -30.65 -15.83 4.06
N GLU A 613 -31.06 -17.09 3.99
CA GLU A 613 -31.20 -17.97 5.18
C GLU A 613 -29.84 -18.16 5.88
N VAL A 614 -28.77 -18.40 5.11
CA VAL A 614 -27.41 -18.56 5.67
C VAL A 614 -26.91 -17.26 6.32
N SER A 615 -27.28 -16.10 5.78
CA SER A 615 -26.88 -14.80 6.33
C SER A 615 -27.43 -14.54 7.74
N HIS A 616 -28.55 -15.16 8.09
CA HIS A 616 -29.22 -15.05 9.39
C HIS A 616 -28.96 -16.23 10.33
N MET A 617 -28.10 -17.19 9.94
CA MET A 617 -27.72 -18.31 10.78
C MET A 617 -26.98 -17.87 12.04
N GLU A 618 -27.22 -18.58 13.11
CA GLU A 618 -26.42 -18.46 14.34
C GLU A 618 -24.96 -18.79 14.09
N GLU A 619 -24.08 -18.17 14.84
CA GLU A 619 -22.61 -18.27 14.65
C GLU A 619 -22.11 -19.72 14.65
N LYS A 620 -22.72 -20.59 15.47
CA LYS A 620 -22.33 -22.01 15.56
C LYS A 620 -22.71 -22.77 14.27
N GLU A 621 -23.90 -22.54 13.74
CA GLU A 621 -24.39 -23.16 12.51
C GLU A 621 -23.61 -22.66 11.30
N LEU A 622 -23.32 -21.34 11.27
CA LEU A 622 -22.49 -20.75 10.23
C LEU A 622 -21.06 -21.31 10.23
N LYS A 623 -20.46 -21.49 11.40
CA LYS A 623 -19.13 -22.13 11.51
C LYS A 623 -19.13 -23.56 10.97
N GLU A 624 -20.18 -24.34 11.22
CA GLU A 624 -20.32 -25.67 10.64
C GLU A 624 -20.53 -25.64 9.11
N MET A 625 -21.24 -24.63 8.60
CA MET A 625 -21.39 -24.42 7.15
C MET A 625 -20.03 -24.11 6.51
N ILE A 626 -19.28 -23.17 7.09
CA ILE A 626 -17.94 -22.82 6.61
C ILE A 626 -17.00 -24.05 6.65
N ARG A 627 -17.08 -24.90 7.67
CA ARG A 627 -16.29 -26.13 7.75
C ARG A 627 -16.54 -27.12 6.61
N LYS A 628 -17.73 -27.08 6.01
CA LYS A 628 -18.09 -27.93 4.85
C LYS A 628 -17.63 -27.29 3.53
N SER A 629 -17.20 -26.07 3.52
CA SER A 629 -16.78 -25.34 2.33
C SER A 629 -15.29 -25.52 2.02
N PRO A 630 -14.84 -25.23 0.79
CA PRO A 630 -13.43 -25.22 0.42
C PRO A 630 -12.60 -24.17 1.20
N PHE A 631 -13.25 -23.21 1.82
CA PHE A 631 -12.61 -22.20 2.65
C PHE A 631 -12.31 -22.65 4.10
N SER A 632 -12.66 -23.90 4.43
CA SER A 632 -12.41 -24.49 5.76
C SER A 632 -10.95 -24.48 6.12
N ARG A 633 -10.59 -23.83 7.22
CA ARG A 633 -9.19 -23.67 7.68
C ARG A 633 -8.25 -23.06 6.62
N ALA A 634 -8.80 -22.23 5.75
CA ALA A 634 -8.08 -21.58 4.64
C ALA A 634 -8.19 -20.05 4.69
N THR A 635 -8.56 -19.49 5.85
CA THR A 635 -8.55 -18.03 6.05
C THR A 635 -7.18 -17.53 6.46
N ALA A 636 -6.95 -16.23 6.34
CA ALA A 636 -5.67 -15.61 6.70
C ALA A 636 -5.22 -15.89 8.15
N ASN A 637 -6.19 -16.10 9.06
CA ASN A 637 -5.92 -16.42 10.47
C ASN A 637 -5.79 -17.93 10.75
N ASP A 638 -6.30 -18.79 9.86
CA ASP A 638 -6.32 -20.24 10.05
C ASP A 638 -5.15 -20.95 9.39
N VAL A 639 -4.60 -20.35 8.32
CA VAL A 639 -3.50 -20.96 7.55
C VAL A 639 -2.23 -20.99 8.38
N ASP A 640 -1.59 -22.17 8.44
CA ASP A 640 -0.29 -22.32 9.04
C ASP A 640 0.74 -21.39 8.37
N TRP A 641 1.44 -20.59 9.19
CA TRP A 641 2.38 -19.61 8.67
C TRP A 641 3.59 -20.25 7.95
N VAL A 642 4.02 -21.47 8.36
CA VAL A 642 5.11 -22.21 7.69
C VAL A 642 4.67 -22.59 6.29
N ALA A 643 3.47 -23.13 6.14
CA ALA A 643 2.89 -23.49 4.85
C ALA A 643 2.79 -22.28 3.94
N LYS A 644 2.29 -21.15 4.45
CA LYS A 644 2.17 -19.90 3.68
C LYS A 644 3.53 -19.37 3.20
N VAL A 645 4.53 -19.36 4.07
CA VAL A 645 5.89 -18.90 3.76
C VAL A 645 6.57 -19.82 2.74
N ASN A 646 6.42 -21.12 2.89
CA ASN A 646 6.96 -22.11 1.95
C ASN A 646 6.32 -21.97 0.56
N MET A 647 5.01 -21.78 0.50
CA MET A 647 4.31 -21.47 -0.75
C MET A 647 4.85 -20.22 -1.41
N GLN A 648 5.02 -19.13 -0.66
CA GLN A 648 5.61 -17.88 -1.18
C GLN A 648 7.01 -18.12 -1.73
N GLY A 649 7.89 -18.84 -1.00
CA GLY A 649 9.25 -19.14 -1.44
C GLY A 649 9.30 -20.02 -2.68
N ALA A 650 8.38 -20.97 -2.79
CA ALA A 650 8.27 -21.85 -3.96
C ALA A 650 7.80 -21.08 -5.21
N VAL A 651 6.77 -20.25 -5.06
CA VAL A 651 6.24 -19.38 -6.13
C VAL A 651 7.26 -18.31 -6.53
N GLN A 652 8.03 -17.75 -5.56
CA GLN A 652 9.05 -16.72 -5.83
C GLN A 652 10.05 -17.13 -6.90
N LYS A 653 10.33 -18.41 -7.07
CA LYS A 653 11.23 -18.92 -8.11
C LYS A 653 10.75 -18.61 -9.52
N TRP A 654 9.46 -18.38 -9.70
CA TRP A 654 8.82 -18.09 -10.99
C TRP A 654 8.35 -16.63 -11.11
N VAL A 655 8.76 -15.77 -10.17
CA VAL A 655 8.49 -14.32 -10.19
C VAL A 655 9.84 -13.59 -10.22
N ASP A 656 10.16 -12.98 -11.35
CA ASP A 656 11.47 -12.34 -11.59
C ASP A 656 11.68 -11.08 -10.72
N HIS A 657 10.63 -10.31 -10.43
CA HIS A 657 10.69 -9.27 -9.40
C HIS A 657 10.53 -9.86 -8.00
N SER A 658 9.51 -9.44 -7.25
CA SER A 658 9.25 -9.92 -5.90
C SER A 658 7.74 -10.12 -5.67
N ILE A 659 7.41 -10.57 -4.48
CA ILE A 659 6.03 -10.85 -4.04
C ILE A 659 5.74 -10.01 -2.81
N SER A 660 4.63 -9.27 -2.83
CA SER A 660 4.11 -8.58 -1.66
C SER A 660 3.10 -9.47 -0.94
N VAL A 661 3.52 -10.03 0.17
CA VAL A 661 2.70 -10.90 1.03
C VAL A 661 2.86 -10.47 2.48
N THR A 662 1.76 -10.53 3.23
CA THR A 662 1.74 -10.32 4.67
C THR A 662 1.37 -11.61 5.39
N VAL A 663 2.21 -12.05 6.31
CA VAL A 663 1.86 -13.14 7.22
C VAL A 663 1.05 -12.56 8.38
N ASN A 664 -0.23 -12.92 8.43
CA ASN A 664 -1.10 -12.51 9.52
C ASN A 664 -0.97 -13.51 10.68
N VAL A 665 -0.80 -13.01 11.90
CA VAL A 665 -0.71 -13.84 13.08
C VAL A 665 -1.64 -13.30 14.19
N PRO A 666 -2.22 -14.19 15.02
CA PRO A 666 -3.12 -13.78 16.10
C PRO A 666 -2.49 -12.82 17.09
N SER A 667 -3.30 -12.04 17.81
CA SER A 667 -2.86 -11.06 18.81
C SER A 667 -1.99 -11.66 19.92
N GLY A 668 -2.25 -12.92 20.31
CA GLY A 668 -1.49 -13.66 21.32
C GLY A 668 -0.16 -14.24 20.88
N THR A 669 0.25 -14.02 19.60
CA THR A 669 1.49 -14.56 19.07
C THR A 669 2.71 -13.97 19.77
N LYS A 670 3.66 -14.82 20.14
CA LYS A 670 4.92 -14.43 20.78
C LYS A 670 5.97 -13.97 19.76
N GLU A 671 6.97 -13.24 20.22
CA GLU A 671 8.06 -12.72 19.39
C GLU A 671 8.88 -13.82 18.72
N GLU A 672 9.11 -14.94 19.42
CA GLU A 672 9.88 -16.08 18.89
C GLU A 672 9.25 -16.66 17.61
N MET A 673 7.91 -16.57 17.52
CA MET A 673 7.20 -17.00 16.32
C MET A 673 7.53 -16.08 15.13
N ILE A 674 7.63 -14.77 15.36
CA ILE A 674 7.99 -13.80 14.31
C ILE A 674 9.40 -14.06 13.80
N SER A 675 10.36 -14.37 14.72
CA SER A 675 11.71 -14.79 14.34
C SER A 675 11.69 -16.02 13.44
N SER A 676 10.93 -17.04 13.85
CA SER A 676 10.81 -18.30 13.10
C SER A 676 10.18 -18.08 11.70
N ILE A 677 9.20 -17.18 11.58
CA ILE A 677 8.61 -16.80 10.28
C ILE A 677 9.68 -16.20 9.35
N TYR A 678 10.46 -15.26 9.84
CA TYR A 678 11.49 -14.60 9.05
C TYR A 678 12.64 -15.52 8.67
N GLU A 679 13.09 -16.38 9.59
CA GLU A 679 14.12 -17.39 9.31
C GLU A 679 13.64 -18.41 8.28
N THR A 680 12.37 -18.84 8.37
CA THR A 680 11.75 -19.73 7.37
C THR A 680 11.69 -19.06 6.01
N ALA A 681 11.31 -17.78 5.95
CA ALA A 681 11.25 -17.02 4.70
C ALA A 681 12.62 -16.90 4.02
N TRP A 682 13.67 -16.63 4.80
CA TRP A 682 15.03 -16.61 4.29
C TRP A 682 15.46 -17.98 3.71
N LYS A 683 15.23 -19.06 4.46
CA LYS A 683 15.56 -20.44 4.04
C LYS A 683 14.75 -20.88 2.83
N ALA A 684 13.50 -20.44 2.72
CA ALA A 684 12.62 -20.71 1.57
C ALA A 684 12.98 -19.92 0.31
N GLY A 685 13.87 -18.93 0.40
CA GLY A 685 14.29 -18.09 -0.72
C GLY A 685 13.29 -16.98 -1.08
N CYS A 686 12.48 -16.52 -0.13
CA CYS A 686 11.66 -15.33 -0.29
C CYS A 686 12.56 -14.10 -0.51
N LYS A 687 12.10 -13.13 -1.30
CA LYS A 687 12.81 -11.86 -1.53
C LYS A 687 12.42 -10.79 -0.50
N GLY A 688 11.25 -10.90 0.11
CA GLY A 688 10.78 -10.00 1.16
C GLY A 688 9.68 -10.63 2.00
N MET A 689 9.46 -10.07 3.19
CA MET A 689 8.45 -10.55 4.13
C MET A 689 7.98 -9.42 5.05
N THR A 690 6.67 -9.38 5.27
CA THR A 690 6.04 -8.53 6.28
C THR A 690 5.18 -9.41 7.19
N VAL A 691 5.22 -9.17 8.48
CA VAL A 691 4.35 -9.85 9.45
C VAL A 691 3.41 -8.83 10.06
N TYR A 692 2.14 -9.18 10.15
CA TYR A 692 1.12 -8.39 10.82
C TYR A 692 0.52 -9.19 11.96
N ARG A 693 0.74 -8.74 13.20
CA ARG A 693 0.09 -9.30 14.38
C ARG A 693 -1.21 -8.55 14.63
N ASP A 694 -2.31 -9.28 14.80
CA ASP A 694 -3.62 -8.70 15.04
C ASP A 694 -3.58 -7.73 16.25
N GLY A 695 -4.11 -6.53 16.07
CA GLY A 695 -4.06 -5.45 17.04
C GLY A 695 -2.73 -4.71 17.18
N SER A 696 -1.69 -5.01 16.39
CA SER A 696 -0.42 -4.27 16.42
C SER A 696 -0.52 -2.87 15.82
N ARG A 697 -1.50 -2.63 14.96
CA ARG A 697 -1.86 -1.31 14.43
C ARG A 697 -3.34 -1.05 14.60
N SER A 698 -3.72 0.13 15.06
CA SER A 698 -5.11 0.56 15.08
C SER A 698 -5.62 0.81 13.66
N GLY A 699 -6.71 0.15 13.27
CA GLY A 699 -7.49 0.48 12.07
C GLY A 699 -7.17 -0.25 10.78
N VAL A 700 -6.30 -1.27 10.76
CA VAL A 700 -5.97 -1.96 9.50
C VAL A 700 -6.98 -3.05 9.16
N LEU A 701 -7.40 -3.87 10.10
CA LEU A 701 -8.48 -4.86 9.96
C LEU A 701 -8.95 -5.25 11.37
N VAL A 702 -10.23 -5.35 11.58
CA VAL A 702 -10.80 -5.81 12.86
C VAL A 702 -11.44 -7.17 12.63
N SER A 703 -10.83 -8.23 13.12
CA SER A 703 -11.48 -9.52 13.21
C SER A 703 -12.52 -9.50 14.33
N ASN A 704 -13.68 -10.12 14.08
CA ASN A 704 -14.75 -10.20 15.07
C ASN A 704 -14.52 -11.26 16.16
N GLU A 705 -13.31 -11.79 16.30
CA GLU A 705 -13.00 -12.74 17.34
C GLU A 705 -12.77 -12.02 18.67
N GLY A 706 -13.76 -12.11 19.52
CA GLY A 706 -13.62 -12.09 20.97
C GLY A 706 -13.24 -10.77 21.63
N LYS A 707 -14.09 -9.76 21.50
CA LYS A 707 -14.39 -8.94 22.69
C LYS A 707 -15.85 -9.18 23.03
N GLU A 708 -16.08 -10.06 23.99
CA GLU A 708 -17.29 -9.95 24.77
C GLU A 708 -17.34 -8.53 25.29
N LYS A 709 -18.09 -7.68 24.62
CA LYS A 709 -18.54 -6.44 25.24
C LYS A 709 -19.46 -6.91 26.35
N LYS A 710 -19.00 -6.82 27.58
CA LYS A 710 -19.94 -6.62 28.68
C LYS A 710 -20.82 -5.48 28.24
N GLU A 711 -22.09 -5.76 28.05
CA GLU A 711 -23.14 -4.77 27.94
C GLU A 711 -23.13 -3.99 29.24
N ASP A 712 -22.52 -2.82 29.19
CA ASP A 712 -22.71 -1.84 30.25
C ASP A 712 -24.14 -1.32 30.12
N VAL A 713 -25.00 -1.82 30.93
CA VAL A 713 -26.25 -1.13 31.25
C VAL A 713 -25.83 0.23 31.80
N THR A 714 -26.09 1.28 31.01
CA THR A 714 -25.76 2.66 31.41
C THR A 714 -26.78 3.13 32.45
N GLU A 715 -26.63 2.67 33.68
CA GLU A 715 -27.05 3.49 34.82
C GLU A 715 -26.21 4.74 34.79
N PHE A 716 -26.85 5.91 34.98
CA PHE A 716 -26.18 7.19 35.14
C PHE A 716 -25.22 7.09 36.30
N GLN A 717 -23.94 6.91 36.05
CA GLN A 717 -22.93 6.78 37.07
C GLN A 717 -22.25 8.11 37.30
N GLU A 718 -22.36 8.64 38.52
CA GLU A 718 -21.54 9.76 38.96
C GLU A 718 -20.07 9.32 38.94
N THR A 719 -19.27 9.91 38.05
CA THR A 719 -17.83 9.60 37.96
C THR A 719 -17.05 10.53 38.89
N LYS A 720 -16.20 9.97 39.75
CA LYS A 720 -15.21 10.74 40.50
C LYS A 720 -13.98 10.92 39.62
N ALA A 721 -13.55 12.18 39.43
CA ALA A 721 -12.31 12.47 38.74
C ALA A 721 -11.12 11.78 39.43
N PRO A 722 -10.19 11.11 38.69
CA PRO A 722 -8.98 10.57 39.29
C PRO A 722 -8.22 11.66 40.05
N HIS A 723 -7.56 11.28 41.12
CA HIS A 723 -6.74 12.24 41.90
C HIS A 723 -5.62 12.77 40.98
N ARG A 724 -5.54 14.11 40.85
CA ARG A 724 -4.50 14.76 40.04
C ARG A 724 -3.13 14.58 40.70
N PRO A 725 -2.15 13.98 40.02
CA PRO A 725 -0.75 13.99 40.46
C PRO A 725 -0.22 15.41 40.62
N GLU A 726 0.77 15.60 41.45
CA GLU A 726 1.45 16.91 41.57
C GLU A 726 2.08 17.34 40.23
N ARG A 727 2.62 16.37 39.46
CA ARG A 727 3.25 16.57 38.17
C ARG A 727 2.53 15.76 37.09
N LEU A 728 2.10 16.44 36.02
CA LEU A 728 1.49 15.83 34.84
C LEU A 728 2.38 16.08 33.63
N GLU A 729 2.56 15.07 32.78
CA GLU A 729 3.12 15.28 31.43
C GLU A 729 2.25 16.27 30.67
N ALA A 730 2.86 17.06 29.80
CA ALA A 730 2.12 18.04 29.02
C ALA A 730 2.68 18.21 27.62
N ASP A 731 1.77 18.31 26.65
CA ASP A 731 2.05 18.70 25.28
C ASP A 731 1.72 20.17 25.05
N ILE A 732 2.55 20.85 24.25
CA ILE A 732 2.31 22.23 23.84
C ILE A 732 1.83 22.26 22.41
N VAL A 733 0.69 22.90 22.17
CA VAL A 733 0.16 23.16 20.83
C VAL A 733 0.06 24.68 20.63
N ARG A 734 0.68 25.15 19.55
CA ARG A 734 0.66 26.59 19.19
C ARG A 734 -0.38 26.82 18.11
N PHE A 735 -1.12 27.90 18.24
CA PHE A 735 -2.16 28.28 17.29
C PHE A 735 -2.31 29.81 17.22
N GLN A 736 -3.12 30.27 16.29
CA GLN A 736 -3.51 31.68 16.19
C GLN A 736 -4.95 31.85 16.68
N ASN A 737 -5.21 32.92 17.43
CA ASN A 737 -6.53 33.43 17.72
C ASN A 737 -6.57 34.83 17.12
N GLU A 738 -7.34 35.00 16.05
CA GLU A 738 -7.32 36.21 15.20
C GLU A 738 -5.89 36.50 14.66
N TYR A 739 -5.26 37.58 15.14
CA TYR A 739 -3.90 37.99 14.75
C TYR A 739 -2.86 37.66 15.82
N GLU A 740 -3.27 37.14 16.98
CA GLU A 740 -2.42 36.88 18.12
C GLU A 740 -1.92 35.44 18.17
N LYS A 741 -0.68 35.24 18.59
CA LYS A 741 -0.11 33.91 18.79
C LYS A 741 -0.47 33.37 20.16
N TRP A 742 -1.09 32.20 20.18
CA TRP A 742 -1.55 31.51 21.38
C TRP A 742 -0.89 30.16 21.55
N ILE A 743 -0.92 29.66 22.79
CA ILE A 743 -0.52 28.31 23.13
C ILE A 743 -1.63 27.62 23.94
N ALA A 744 -1.76 26.32 23.73
CA ALA A 744 -2.46 25.40 24.58
C ALA A 744 -1.44 24.44 25.21
N VAL A 745 -1.46 24.35 26.56
CA VAL A 745 -0.68 23.36 27.30
C VAL A 745 -1.66 22.28 27.76
N VAL A 746 -1.57 21.10 27.15
CA VAL A 746 -2.48 19.97 27.40
C VAL A 746 -1.80 19.03 28.39
N GLY A 747 -2.28 19.00 29.62
CA GLY A 747 -1.81 18.08 30.68
C GLY A 747 -2.38 16.68 30.47
N LEU A 748 -1.53 15.68 30.53
CA LEU A 748 -1.85 14.28 30.25
C LEU A 748 -1.81 13.41 31.50
N TYR A 749 -2.84 12.62 31.70
CA TYR A 749 -2.89 11.58 32.74
C TYR A 749 -2.95 10.21 32.03
N ASN A 750 -1.91 9.40 32.22
CA ASN A 750 -1.76 8.12 31.51
C ASN A 750 -1.92 8.26 29.96
N GLY A 751 -1.30 9.29 29.39
CA GLY A 751 -1.33 9.56 27.94
C GLY A 751 -2.62 10.19 27.41
N ARG A 752 -3.64 10.40 28.28
CA ARG A 752 -4.91 11.00 27.91
C ARG A 752 -5.02 12.45 28.40
N PRO A 753 -5.56 13.38 27.57
CA PRO A 753 -5.85 14.73 28.03
C PRO A 753 -6.69 14.75 29.31
N TYR A 754 -6.18 15.46 30.33
CA TYR A 754 -6.75 15.57 31.65
C TYR A 754 -7.08 17.03 32.00
N GLU A 755 -6.27 17.98 31.55
CA GLU A 755 -6.48 19.41 31.73
C GLU A 755 -5.87 20.20 30.57
N VAL A 756 -6.40 21.40 30.33
CA VAL A 756 -5.94 22.32 29.28
C VAL A 756 -5.74 23.70 29.89
N PHE A 757 -4.61 24.33 29.59
CA PHE A 757 -4.30 25.71 29.87
C PHE A 757 -4.06 26.45 28.56
N THR A 758 -4.61 27.65 28.37
CA THR A 758 -4.43 28.44 27.14
C THR A 758 -4.04 29.85 27.48
N GLY A 759 -3.20 30.47 26.66
CA GLY A 759 -2.79 31.86 26.83
C GLY A 759 -1.99 32.40 25.66
N HIS A 760 -1.66 33.68 25.68
CA HIS A 760 -0.81 34.29 24.66
C HIS A 760 0.60 33.71 24.68
N ALA A 761 1.14 33.40 23.49
CA ALA A 761 2.46 32.77 23.40
C ALA A 761 3.58 33.68 23.94
N GLU A 762 3.39 35.00 23.90
CA GLU A 762 4.35 35.99 24.36
C GLU A 762 4.43 36.07 25.88
N ASP A 763 3.34 35.75 26.59
CA ASP A 763 3.30 35.79 28.05
C ASP A 763 4.07 34.64 28.73
N PHE A 764 4.36 33.57 27.99
CA PHE A 764 4.95 32.35 28.55
C PHE A 764 6.44 32.17 28.33
N TRP A 765 7.06 32.91 27.40
CA TRP A 765 8.49 32.75 27.09
C TRP A 765 8.93 31.31 26.85
N ILE A 766 8.04 30.43 26.32
CA ILE A 766 8.35 29.06 25.99
C ILE A 766 9.02 29.02 24.63
N PRO A 767 10.28 28.59 24.50
CA PRO A 767 10.96 28.48 23.23
C PRO A 767 10.18 27.68 22.21
N GLN A 768 10.25 28.03 20.92
CA GLN A 768 9.46 27.39 19.85
C GLN A 768 9.74 25.89 19.71
N TRP A 769 10.95 25.44 20.04
CA TRP A 769 11.36 24.05 19.98
C TRP A 769 10.80 23.19 21.12
N VAL A 770 10.27 23.79 22.20
CA VAL A 770 9.64 23.07 23.32
C VAL A 770 8.23 22.67 22.91
N VAL A 771 8.00 21.39 22.73
CA VAL A 771 6.69 20.82 22.37
C VAL A 771 6.12 19.94 23.48
N LYS A 772 6.92 19.57 24.46
CA LYS A 772 6.54 18.73 25.62
C LYS A 772 7.16 19.28 26.89
N GLY A 773 6.55 18.94 28.02
CA GLY A 773 7.03 19.28 29.34
C GLY A 773 6.14 18.71 30.43
N TRP A 774 6.03 19.40 31.55
CA TRP A 774 5.22 18.97 32.69
C TRP A 774 4.48 20.14 33.28
N ILE A 775 3.25 19.93 33.72
CA ILE A 775 2.50 20.86 34.56
C ILE A 775 2.64 20.44 36.00
N VAL A 776 3.29 21.28 36.80
CA VAL A 776 3.51 21.06 38.23
C VAL A 776 2.51 21.89 39.05
N LYS A 777 1.80 21.26 39.96
CA LYS A 777 0.90 21.93 40.87
C LYS A 777 1.57 22.14 42.22
N SER A 778 1.81 23.40 42.61
CA SER A 778 2.39 23.80 43.88
C SER A 778 1.28 24.24 44.84
N ARG A 779 1.30 23.78 46.08
CA ARG A 779 0.43 24.23 47.16
C ARG A 779 1.27 24.92 48.19
N HIS A 780 0.94 26.14 48.54
CA HIS A 780 1.46 26.85 49.70
C HIS A 780 0.33 27.03 50.73
N GLU A 781 0.63 26.79 51.98
CA GLU A 781 -0.38 26.96 53.07
C GLU A 781 -0.99 28.36 53.03
N GLY A 782 -2.34 28.43 52.99
CA GLY A 782 -3.08 29.68 52.96
C GLY A 782 -3.20 30.37 51.58
N MET A 783 -2.64 29.81 50.50
CA MET A 783 -2.72 30.41 49.16
C MET A 783 -3.44 29.49 48.14
N MET A 784 -4.01 30.08 47.12
CA MET A 784 -4.55 29.30 45.99
C MET A 784 -3.44 28.45 45.32
N SER A 785 -3.77 27.23 44.89
CA SER A 785 -2.85 26.36 44.15
C SER A 785 -2.29 27.07 42.91
N ARG A 786 -0.97 27.04 42.75
CA ARG A 786 -0.25 27.56 41.59
C ARG A 786 0.04 26.41 40.62
N TYR A 787 -0.01 26.67 39.33
CA TYR A 787 0.35 25.73 38.27
C TYR A 787 1.53 26.33 37.52
N ASP A 788 2.62 25.57 37.43
CA ASP A 788 3.87 25.95 36.78
C ASP A 788 4.13 24.99 35.61
N PHE A 789 4.77 25.48 34.52
CA PHE A 789 5.21 24.65 33.43
C PHE A 789 6.72 24.40 33.51
N GLN A 790 7.13 23.14 33.49
CA GLN A 790 8.52 22.73 33.51
C GLN A 790 8.90 22.05 32.22
N PHE A 791 10.08 22.32 31.71
CA PHE A 791 10.65 21.61 30.58
C PHE A 791 12.16 21.48 30.75
N GLU A 792 12.80 20.59 30.02
CA GLU A 792 14.26 20.47 29.96
C GLU A 792 14.79 21.23 28.74
N ASP A 793 15.81 22.04 28.97
CA ASP A 793 16.51 22.73 27.90
C ASP A 793 17.37 21.74 27.08
N ARG A 794 18.02 22.23 26.02
CA ARG A 794 18.89 21.41 25.15
C ARG A 794 20.12 20.85 25.85
N GLN A 795 20.42 21.31 27.06
CA GLN A 795 21.58 20.91 27.88
C GLN A 795 21.12 20.01 29.05
N GLY A 796 19.81 19.74 29.19
CA GLY A 796 19.24 18.89 30.25
C GLY A 796 18.90 19.63 31.53
N TYR A 797 19.01 20.97 31.56
CA TYR A 797 18.58 21.75 32.72
C TYR A 797 17.07 21.93 32.76
N LYS A 798 16.49 21.77 33.94
CA LYS A 798 15.07 22.01 34.17
C LYS A 798 14.78 23.50 34.27
N ILE A 799 13.96 24.01 33.37
CA ILE A 799 13.47 25.37 33.35
C ILE A 799 12.02 25.35 33.82
N THR A 800 11.68 26.24 34.75
CA THR A 800 10.31 26.38 35.28
C THR A 800 9.75 27.75 34.93
N ILE A 801 8.59 27.74 34.27
CA ILE A 801 7.78 28.94 34.03
C ILE A 801 6.70 28.97 35.07
N GLU A 802 6.76 29.94 35.96
CA GLU A 802 5.88 30.01 37.07
C GLU A 802 4.53 30.67 36.79
N GLY A 803 3.49 30.10 37.34
CA GLY A 803 2.16 30.72 37.39
C GLY A 803 1.44 30.73 36.05
N LEU A 804 1.27 29.61 35.40
CA LEU A 804 0.45 29.47 34.19
C LEU A 804 -0.92 30.18 34.28
N SER A 805 -1.48 30.35 35.47
CA SER A 805 -2.77 31.01 35.68
C SER A 805 -2.72 32.55 35.74
N ARG A 806 -1.55 33.17 35.69
CA ARG A 806 -1.42 34.63 35.82
C ARG A 806 -1.53 35.37 34.50
N SER A 807 -1.30 34.67 33.38
CA SER A 807 -1.15 35.26 32.06
C SER A 807 -2.38 35.00 31.16
N PHE A 808 -3.54 34.73 31.73
CA PHE A 808 -4.71 34.32 30.95
C PHE A 808 -5.76 35.42 30.84
N ASN A 809 -6.33 35.58 29.66
CA ASN A 809 -7.62 36.24 29.47
C ASN A 809 -8.65 35.47 30.31
N LYS A 810 -9.37 36.18 31.22
CA LYS A 810 -10.29 35.57 32.17
C LYS A 810 -11.42 34.76 31.53
N GLU A 811 -11.87 35.16 30.40
CA GLU A 811 -12.94 34.46 29.66
C GLU A 811 -12.47 33.11 29.11
N TYR A 812 -11.41 33.10 28.33
CA TYR A 812 -10.84 31.86 27.79
C TYR A 812 -10.28 30.91 28.87
N TRP A 813 -9.82 31.47 30.01
CA TRP A 813 -9.46 30.70 31.18
C TRP A 813 -10.66 29.95 31.76
N ASN A 814 -11.85 30.56 31.83
CA ASN A 814 -13.05 29.90 32.32
C ASN A 814 -13.48 28.76 31.38
N TYR A 815 -13.43 28.94 30.07
CA TYR A 815 -13.69 27.85 29.11
C TYR A 815 -12.68 26.72 29.22
N ALA A 816 -11.40 27.01 29.32
CA ALA A 816 -10.36 26.01 29.51
C ALA A 816 -10.55 25.22 30.82
N LYS A 817 -10.99 25.89 31.89
CA LYS A 817 -11.30 25.25 33.17
C LYS A 817 -12.50 24.32 33.09
N LEU A 818 -13.57 24.72 32.39
CA LEU A 818 -14.74 23.86 32.15
C LEU A 818 -14.38 22.64 31.33
N ILE A 819 -13.62 22.84 30.25
CA ILE A 819 -13.11 21.74 29.41
C ILE A 819 -12.25 20.78 30.24
N SER A 820 -11.36 21.32 31.09
CA SER A 820 -10.56 20.50 32.02
C SER A 820 -11.43 19.70 33.00
N GLY A 821 -12.54 20.26 33.45
CA GLY A 821 -13.53 19.54 34.26
C GLY A 821 -14.10 18.34 33.53
N ILE A 822 -14.55 18.54 32.30
CA ILE A 822 -15.12 17.49 31.42
C ILE A 822 -14.08 16.40 31.13
N LEU A 823 -12.83 16.78 30.83
CA LEU A 823 -11.73 15.86 30.54
C LEU A 823 -11.41 14.96 31.75
N ARG A 824 -11.39 15.57 32.99
CA ARG A 824 -11.11 14.86 34.25
C ARG A 824 -12.14 13.79 34.56
N HIS A 825 -13.40 14.03 34.25
CA HIS A 825 -14.49 13.08 34.40
C HIS A 825 -14.59 12.03 33.32
N GLY A 826 -13.64 11.99 32.40
CA GLY A 826 -13.48 10.89 31.47
C GLY A 826 -14.35 10.93 30.21
N MET A 827 -15.04 12.07 29.92
CA MET A 827 -15.83 12.19 28.70
C MET A 827 -14.98 11.84 27.47
N PRO A 828 -15.43 10.96 26.55
CA PRO A 828 -14.66 10.61 25.36
C PRO A 828 -14.30 11.83 24.50
N LEU A 829 -13.05 11.90 24.04
CA LEU A 829 -12.51 13.07 23.34
C LEU A 829 -13.34 13.52 22.12
N PRO A 830 -13.92 12.63 21.28
CA PRO A 830 -14.79 13.05 20.17
C PRO A 830 -15.98 13.89 20.65
N PHE A 831 -16.58 13.57 21.80
CA PHE A 831 -17.67 14.35 22.40
C PHE A 831 -17.19 15.70 22.92
N VAL A 832 -16.02 15.73 23.60
CA VAL A 832 -15.42 16.99 24.07
C VAL A 832 -15.15 17.93 22.90
N VAL A 833 -14.55 17.41 21.81
CA VAL A 833 -14.27 18.16 20.59
C VAL A 833 -15.57 18.66 19.94
N ASN A 834 -16.61 17.83 19.90
CA ASN A 834 -17.92 18.23 19.38
C ASN A 834 -18.57 19.35 20.21
N ILE A 835 -18.43 19.34 21.54
CA ILE A 835 -18.91 20.42 22.42
C ILE A 835 -18.15 21.71 22.10
N ILE A 836 -16.81 21.65 22.01
CA ILE A 836 -15.97 22.81 21.73
C ILE A 836 -16.32 23.42 20.36
N SER A 837 -16.53 22.58 19.34
CA SER A 837 -16.87 23.02 17.97
C SER A 837 -18.18 23.79 17.89
N LYS A 838 -19.08 23.59 18.84
CA LYS A 838 -20.40 24.26 18.96
C LYS A 838 -20.39 25.53 19.80
N LEU A 839 -19.25 25.92 20.41
CA LEU A 839 -19.16 27.19 21.09
C LEU A 839 -19.30 28.35 20.10
N HIS A 840 -20.08 29.33 20.44
CA HIS A 840 -20.29 30.52 19.63
C HIS A 840 -19.44 31.68 20.16
N PHE A 841 -18.68 32.30 19.30
CA PHE A 841 -17.88 33.48 19.54
C PHE A 841 -18.32 34.59 18.57
N GLU A 842 -18.05 35.86 18.92
CA GLU A 842 -18.42 36.97 18.07
C GLU A 842 -17.76 36.99 16.68
N VAL A 843 -16.58 36.38 16.58
CA VAL A 843 -15.85 36.27 15.32
C VAL A 843 -15.80 34.79 14.89
N ASP A 844 -16.35 34.49 13.72
CA ASP A 844 -16.36 33.16 13.14
C ASP A 844 -15.31 33.07 12.02
N SER A 845 -14.03 32.96 12.39
CA SER A 845 -12.90 32.82 11.49
C SER A 845 -12.20 31.47 11.69
N ILE A 846 -11.34 31.07 10.73
CA ILE A 846 -10.49 29.87 10.86
C ILE A 846 -9.55 29.98 12.06
N ASN A 847 -9.08 31.20 12.37
CA ASN A 847 -8.18 31.47 13.48
C ASN A 847 -8.96 31.94 14.69
N THR A 848 -9.57 31.03 15.43
CA THR A 848 -10.24 31.29 16.69
C THR A 848 -9.70 30.43 17.82
N TRP A 849 -9.84 30.89 19.06
CA TRP A 849 -9.47 30.13 20.24
C TRP A 849 -10.12 28.72 20.24
N LYS A 850 -11.40 28.66 19.88
CA LYS A 850 -12.17 27.43 19.72
C LYS A 850 -11.46 26.43 18.82
N ASN A 851 -11.13 26.85 17.60
CA ASN A 851 -10.48 26.01 16.60
C ASN A 851 -9.06 25.59 17.04
N GLY A 852 -8.36 26.46 17.78
CA GLY A 852 -7.05 26.15 18.33
C GLY A 852 -7.09 25.07 19.41
N VAL A 853 -8.02 25.14 20.35
CA VAL A 853 -8.21 24.14 21.41
C VAL A 853 -8.76 22.82 20.83
N GLU A 854 -9.70 22.92 19.90
CA GLU A 854 -10.21 21.77 19.16
C GLU A 854 -9.07 20.99 18.49
N ARG A 855 -8.19 21.68 17.77
CA ARG A 855 -7.00 21.10 17.12
C ARG A 855 -6.04 20.47 18.11
N ALA A 856 -5.83 21.13 19.26
CA ALA A 856 -4.97 20.62 20.31
C ALA A 856 -5.48 19.28 20.90
N LEU A 857 -6.79 19.13 21.05
CA LEU A 857 -7.40 17.92 21.60
C LEU A 857 -7.59 16.81 20.54
N LYS A 858 -7.87 17.15 19.29
CA LYS A 858 -7.99 16.20 18.17
C LYS A 858 -6.74 15.35 17.98
N LYS A 859 -5.58 15.90 18.30
CA LYS A 859 -4.29 15.20 18.24
C LYS A 859 -4.25 13.91 19.07
N PHE A 860 -5.09 13.82 20.11
CA PHE A 860 -5.15 12.68 21.02
C PHE A 860 -6.33 11.73 20.73
N ILE A 861 -7.08 11.96 19.66
CA ILE A 861 -8.13 11.04 19.22
C ILE A 861 -7.49 10.00 18.33
N PRO A 862 -7.64 8.70 18.64
CA PRO A 862 -7.11 7.64 17.80
C PRO A 862 -7.65 7.71 16.36
N ASP A 863 -6.78 7.45 15.39
CA ASP A 863 -7.16 7.39 13.99
C ASP A 863 -8.24 6.33 13.75
N GLY A 864 -9.21 6.67 12.89
CA GLY A 864 -10.34 5.79 12.62
C GLY A 864 -11.52 5.95 13.58
N THR A 865 -11.38 6.75 14.65
CA THR A 865 -12.49 7.05 15.56
C THR A 865 -13.58 7.81 14.81
N LEU A 866 -14.85 7.37 14.91
CA LEU A 866 -15.99 8.04 14.30
C LEU A 866 -16.23 9.43 14.90
N ALA A 867 -16.60 10.39 14.08
CA ALA A 867 -17.05 11.70 14.53
C ALA A 867 -18.44 11.59 15.18
N VAL A 868 -18.63 12.32 16.29
CA VAL A 868 -19.86 12.24 17.12
C VAL A 868 -21.08 12.84 16.40
N ALA A 869 -20.91 13.76 15.48
CA ALA A 869 -22.03 14.39 14.77
C ALA A 869 -21.60 14.91 13.39
N GLY A 870 -22.50 14.76 12.45
CA GLY A 870 -22.42 15.37 11.14
C GLY A 870 -22.32 14.37 9.99
N SER A 871 -23.11 14.60 8.97
CA SER A 871 -22.92 14.02 7.66
C SER A 871 -21.74 14.70 6.98
N CYS A 872 -21.06 13.96 6.12
CA CYS A 872 -20.00 14.54 5.28
C CYS A 872 -20.56 15.69 4.43
N PRO A 873 -19.98 16.89 4.47
CA PRO A 873 -20.49 18.04 3.71
C PRO A 873 -20.44 17.82 2.19
N LYS A 874 -19.63 16.88 1.70
CA LYS A 874 -19.44 16.61 0.28
C LYS A 874 -20.34 15.48 -0.25
N CYS A 875 -20.54 14.40 0.52
CA CYS A 875 -21.31 13.26 0.06
C CYS A 875 -22.48 12.88 0.97
N SER A 876 -22.76 13.67 2.01
CA SER A 876 -23.85 13.49 2.97
C SER A 876 -23.84 12.15 3.74
N ASP A 877 -22.74 11.39 3.66
CA ASP A 877 -22.60 10.16 4.43
C ASP A 877 -22.54 10.45 5.93
N HIS A 878 -23.49 9.89 6.68
CA HIS A 878 -23.63 10.11 8.13
C HIS A 878 -22.62 9.34 8.98
N ASN A 879 -22.00 8.28 8.45
CA ASN A 879 -21.04 7.43 9.17
C ASN A 879 -19.63 7.43 8.55
N GLY A 880 -19.41 8.23 7.50
CA GLY A 880 -18.15 8.28 6.78
C GLY A 880 -17.07 9.15 7.42
N LEU A 881 -17.46 10.06 8.33
CA LEU A 881 -16.50 10.96 8.96
C LEU A 881 -15.77 10.29 10.12
N VAL A 882 -14.45 10.19 10.01
CA VAL A 882 -13.56 9.68 11.04
C VAL A 882 -12.46 10.68 11.35
N TYR A 883 -11.92 10.59 12.56
CA TYR A 883 -10.68 11.29 12.88
C TYR A 883 -9.51 10.52 12.27
N GLN A 884 -8.60 11.25 11.65
CA GLN A 884 -7.38 10.72 11.10
C GLN A 884 -6.30 11.79 11.19
N GLU A 885 -5.24 11.52 11.98
CA GLU A 885 -4.15 12.46 12.26
C GLU A 885 -4.64 13.85 12.74
N GLY A 886 -5.67 13.86 13.57
CA GLY A 886 -6.28 15.09 14.04
C GLY A 886 -7.16 15.83 13.03
N CYS A 887 -7.36 15.30 11.82
CA CYS A 887 -8.29 15.81 10.83
C CYS A 887 -9.58 14.99 10.79
N LEU A 888 -10.70 15.61 10.41
CA LEU A 888 -11.92 14.90 10.05
C LEU A 888 -11.84 14.48 8.60
N VAL A 889 -11.86 13.18 8.34
CA VAL A 889 -11.77 12.61 6.98
C VAL A 889 -13.01 11.77 6.70
N CYS A 890 -13.63 11.95 5.55
CA CYS A 890 -14.71 11.09 5.10
C CYS A 890 -14.15 9.86 4.39
N LYS A 891 -14.44 8.68 4.93
CA LYS A 891 -14.02 7.41 4.32
C LYS A 891 -14.67 7.16 2.97
N SER A 892 -15.87 7.70 2.75
CA SER A 892 -16.67 7.44 1.55
C SER A 892 -16.27 8.28 0.35
N CYS A 893 -15.90 9.57 0.54
CA CYS A 893 -15.60 10.47 -0.58
C CYS A 893 -14.23 11.16 -0.49
N GLY A 894 -13.42 10.85 0.52
CA GLY A 894 -12.11 11.45 0.72
C GLY A 894 -12.14 12.92 1.15
N TYR A 895 -13.31 13.49 1.47
CA TYR A 895 -13.39 14.83 2.02
C TYR A 895 -12.55 14.92 3.29
N SER A 896 -11.69 15.93 3.39
CA SER A 896 -10.86 16.17 4.57
C SER A 896 -11.05 17.59 5.06
N LYS A 897 -11.27 17.76 6.36
CA LYS A 897 -11.28 19.04 7.07
C LYS A 897 -10.29 18.95 8.22
N CYS A 898 -9.13 19.56 8.01
CA CYS A 898 -8.18 19.86 9.09
C CYS A 898 -8.54 21.23 9.63
N GLY A 899 -9.00 21.30 10.86
CA GLY A 899 -9.46 22.54 11.52
C GLY A 899 -8.36 23.53 11.76
#